data_d2872f85c2f06400bbcc0a38a7dc9cce
#
_entry.id   d2872f85c2f06400bbcc0a38a7dc9cce
#
_cell.length_a   1.000
_cell.length_b   1.000
_cell.length_c   1.000
_cell.angle_alpha   90.00
_cell.angle_beta   90.00
_cell.angle_gamma   90.00
#
_symmetry.space_group_name_H-M   'P 1'
#
loop_
_entity.id
_entity.type
_entity.pdbx_description
1 polymer ?
#
loop_
_entity_poly.entity_id
_entity_poly.type
_entity_poly.pdbx_seq_one_letter_code
_entity_poly.pdbx_strand_id
1 'polypeptide(L)'
;MEIRKPEIKAMKYEDFNDNEYLEKMAAELRREGTNVIVGCLDELIEWGRSNSLWPLTFATSCCGIEFMAVGAARYDFARFGFEVARASPRQADFIMVAGTITHKMAPVLKRLYDQMADPKYVIAVGGCAISGGPFKKSYHVLNGVDKILPVDVYIPGCPPRPEAMLYGLMQLQRKVKLQRFFGGGNKQIGKQEDGRKKRFERGRRRKTMNIREKITAWEPGAVWSEAGDGMFTVPVEKFHALAARLRAEGFDFLRSLTGMDWGEEGFGAVYHLEATATGENVVLRTLTPSREKCGLPSVCDLWKAAELNEREVFDYFGIGFLNHPDMRRLFLRDDWVGHPLRKDYDPGLNPLRMTNEVSKDSAPSFELTADGSFIRHRNVLFEEDEYVINIGPQHPATHGVLRFRVSLEGEIIRKLDVHCGYIHRGIEKMCESLTYPQTLALTDRLDYLGASQNRHALCMCIEKGLGVEVSERVQYIRTIMDELQRIDSHLLFFACLCMDMGALTAFFRDREKVLDILEQTTGGRLIQTYNTIGGVQADIHSDFVRRVKEFIAYMRPTLREYHEVFTGNVIARERLKGTGVLTREDAISFGATGGTGRASGWACDVRKRHPYAMYGKVDFEEVLYDEGDCFARYMVRMREIEQSMDIIEQLIDNIPEGEYQLKMKPVIRIPEGSYYAAVEGSRGEFGGFIESRGEKSPYRMKFRSTGLPLVSCLETIARGTKIADLIAIGGTLDYVVPDIDR
;
A
#
# COMPACT_ATOMS: atom_id res chain seq x y z
N MET A 1 -39.87 -40.46 51.10
CA MET A 1 -40.33 -40.20 49.72
C MET A 1 -39.13 -40.47 48.81
N GLU A 2 -39.08 -41.70 48.24
CA GLU A 2 -37.98 -42.09 47.31
C GLU A 2 -38.21 -41.41 45.96
N ILE A 3 -37.29 -40.61 45.55
CA ILE A 3 -37.27 -40.02 44.19
C ILE A 3 -36.84 -41.12 43.26
N ARG A 4 -37.78 -41.72 42.54
CA ARG A 4 -37.46 -42.60 41.40
C ARG A 4 -36.77 -41.77 40.34
N LYS A 5 -35.49 -42.10 40.07
CA LYS A 5 -34.79 -41.57 38.91
C LYS A 5 -35.46 -42.15 37.66
N PRO A 6 -35.85 -41.32 36.67
CA PRO A 6 -36.37 -41.86 35.41
C PRO A 6 -35.28 -42.68 34.73
N GLU A 7 -35.62 -43.87 34.25
CA GLU A 7 -34.77 -44.67 33.36
C GLU A 7 -34.55 -43.88 32.06
N ILE A 8 -33.38 -43.33 31.90
CA ILE A 8 -32.97 -42.71 30.63
C ILE A 8 -32.72 -43.85 29.65
N LYS A 9 -33.71 -44.18 28.81
CA LYS A 9 -33.51 -45.01 27.65
C LYS A 9 -32.52 -44.31 26.71
N ALA A 10 -31.47 -45.01 26.25
CA ALA A 10 -30.57 -44.51 25.24
C ALA A 10 -31.35 -44.15 23.97
N MET A 11 -31.54 -42.84 23.73
CA MET A 11 -32.19 -42.31 22.55
C MET A 11 -31.26 -42.42 21.36
N LYS A 12 -31.79 -42.77 20.20
CA LYS A 12 -31.05 -42.70 18.94
C LYS A 12 -30.93 -41.24 18.49
N TYR A 13 -29.89 -40.93 17.72
CA TYR A 13 -29.65 -39.58 17.19
C TYR A 13 -30.83 -39.07 16.34
N GLU A 14 -31.52 -39.94 15.61
CA GLU A 14 -32.70 -39.66 14.80
C GLU A 14 -33.87 -39.09 15.62
N ASP A 15 -33.99 -39.50 16.91
CA ASP A 15 -35.07 -39.07 17.81
C ASP A 15 -34.93 -37.59 18.24
N PHE A 16 -33.71 -37.03 18.18
CA PHE A 16 -33.44 -35.62 18.50
C PHE A 16 -33.76 -34.65 17.36
N ASN A 17 -34.00 -35.14 16.16
CA ASN A 17 -34.37 -34.35 14.98
C ASN A 17 -35.87 -34.49 14.61
N ASP A 18 -36.66 -35.23 15.38
CA ASP A 18 -38.09 -35.32 15.23
C ASP A 18 -38.79 -34.28 16.14
N ASN A 19 -39.25 -33.18 15.55
CA ASN A 19 -39.94 -32.10 16.27
C ASN A 19 -41.21 -32.59 16.98
N GLU A 20 -41.94 -33.49 16.40
CA GLU A 20 -43.17 -34.01 16.99
C GLU A 20 -42.88 -34.85 18.23
N TYR A 21 -41.85 -35.69 18.19
CA TYR A 21 -41.38 -36.47 19.33
C TYR A 21 -40.86 -35.60 20.46
N LEU A 22 -40.07 -34.59 20.14
CA LEU A 22 -39.49 -33.62 21.09
C LEU A 22 -40.58 -32.80 21.76
N GLU A 23 -41.58 -32.33 21.03
CA GLU A 23 -42.73 -31.59 21.61
C GLU A 23 -43.56 -32.47 22.56
N LYS A 24 -43.80 -33.75 22.24
CA LYS A 24 -44.48 -34.68 23.13
C LYS A 24 -43.72 -34.92 24.41
N MET A 25 -42.42 -35.14 24.34
CA MET A 25 -41.54 -35.29 25.50
C MET A 25 -41.50 -34.02 26.37
N ALA A 26 -41.45 -32.86 25.75
CA ALA A 26 -41.47 -31.57 26.44
C ALA A 26 -42.83 -31.33 27.16
N ALA A 27 -43.92 -31.76 26.54
CA ALA A 27 -45.25 -31.68 27.14
C ALA A 27 -45.37 -32.56 28.39
N GLU A 28 -44.77 -33.75 28.38
CA GLU A 28 -44.67 -34.63 29.55
C GLU A 28 -43.82 -34.03 30.66
N LEU A 29 -42.62 -33.53 30.36
CA LEU A 29 -41.73 -32.93 31.34
C LEU A 29 -42.30 -31.62 31.96
N ARG A 30 -43.07 -30.82 31.18
CA ARG A 30 -43.80 -29.66 31.67
C ARG A 30 -44.92 -30.04 32.61
N ARG A 31 -45.60 -31.15 32.41
CA ARG A 31 -46.59 -31.70 33.32
C ARG A 31 -46.02 -32.12 34.68
N GLU A 32 -44.73 -32.48 34.71
CA GLU A 32 -43.98 -32.82 35.91
C GLU A 32 -43.36 -31.60 36.59
N GLY A 33 -43.68 -30.36 36.14
CA GLY A 33 -43.21 -29.11 36.73
C GLY A 33 -41.80 -28.70 36.33
N THR A 34 -41.24 -29.29 35.31
CA THR A 34 -39.91 -28.97 34.79
C THR A 34 -40.02 -27.97 33.61
N ASN A 35 -39.36 -26.83 33.70
CA ASN A 35 -39.26 -25.87 32.58
C ASN A 35 -38.30 -26.43 31.53
N VAL A 36 -38.82 -26.93 30.41
CA VAL A 36 -38.05 -27.49 29.28
C VAL A 36 -38.31 -26.65 28.04
N ILE A 37 -37.26 -26.18 27.43
CA ILE A 37 -37.26 -25.62 26.07
C ILE A 37 -36.84 -26.72 25.15
N VAL A 38 -37.72 -27.07 24.21
CA VAL A 38 -37.49 -28.13 23.20
C VAL A 38 -37.17 -27.44 21.88
N GLY A 39 -36.06 -27.82 21.25
CA GLY A 39 -35.67 -27.45 19.91
C GLY A 39 -35.00 -28.63 19.21
N CYS A 40 -35.00 -28.63 17.89
CA CYS A 40 -34.22 -29.58 17.13
C CYS A 40 -32.73 -29.39 17.40
N LEU A 41 -31.97 -30.48 17.61
CA LEU A 41 -30.52 -30.40 17.86
C LEU A 41 -29.80 -29.70 16.71
N ASP A 42 -30.22 -29.93 15.46
CA ASP A 42 -29.70 -29.24 14.29
C ASP A 42 -29.93 -27.70 14.38
N GLU A 43 -31.13 -27.27 14.79
CA GLU A 43 -31.44 -25.84 14.95
C GLU A 43 -30.60 -25.21 16.03
N LEU A 44 -30.32 -25.89 17.13
CA LEU A 44 -29.45 -25.39 18.20
C LEU A 44 -27.99 -25.31 17.75
N ILE A 45 -27.50 -26.32 17.03
CA ILE A 45 -26.17 -26.34 16.45
C ILE A 45 -26.05 -25.24 15.39
N GLU A 46 -27.02 -25.09 14.49
CA GLU A 46 -27.05 -24.05 13.46
C GLU A 46 -27.17 -22.66 14.08
N TRP A 47 -27.96 -22.49 15.15
CA TRP A 47 -28.01 -21.24 15.90
C TRP A 47 -26.66 -20.91 16.53
N GLY A 48 -26.02 -21.84 17.23
CA GLY A 48 -24.72 -21.67 17.83
C GLY A 48 -23.64 -21.30 16.80
N ARG A 49 -23.56 -22.07 15.72
CA ARG A 49 -22.62 -21.85 14.61
C ARG A 49 -22.86 -20.52 13.90
N SER A 50 -24.11 -20.17 13.61
CA SER A 50 -24.43 -18.93 12.89
C SER A 50 -24.17 -17.67 13.71
N ASN A 51 -24.20 -17.75 15.05
CA ASN A 51 -24.00 -16.61 15.94
C ASN A 51 -22.62 -16.58 16.60
N SER A 52 -21.70 -17.50 16.21
CA SER A 52 -20.31 -17.52 16.65
C SER A 52 -19.41 -18.01 15.51
N LEU A 53 -19.34 -17.20 14.44
CA LEU A 53 -18.49 -17.46 13.28
C LEU A 53 -17.18 -16.67 13.43
N TRP A 54 -16.07 -17.38 13.44
CA TRP A 54 -14.75 -16.80 13.66
C TRP A 54 -14.01 -16.56 12.33
N PRO A 55 -13.73 -15.31 11.98
CA PRO A 55 -13.03 -14.97 10.73
C PRO A 55 -11.54 -15.28 10.79
N LEU A 56 -11.01 -15.86 9.71
CA LEU A 56 -9.60 -15.71 9.34
C LEU A 56 -9.45 -14.40 8.58
N THR A 57 -8.68 -13.47 9.11
CA THR A 57 -8.41 -12.20 8.46
C THR A 57 -7.41 -12.39 7.33
N PHE A 58 -7.83 -12.12 6.10
CA PHE A 58 -6.97 -12.16 4.93
C PHE A 58 -7.15 -10.88 4.12
N ALA A 59 -6.37 -9.87 4.49
CA ALA A 59 -6.43 -8.54 3.91
C ALA A 59 -5.15 -8.24 3.12
N THR A 60 -5.28 -7.99 1.83
CA THR A 60 -4.15 -7.74 0.94
C THR A 60 -4.00 -6.28 0.52
N SER A 61 -5.09 -5.49 0.56
CA SER A 61 -5.09 -4.08 0.12
C SER A 61 -6.21 -3.27 0.78
N CYS A 62 -6.62 -2.15 0.17
CA CYS A 62 -7.55 -1.15 0.72
C CYS A 62 -8.85 -1.71 1.34
N CYS A 63 -9.38 -2.83 0.85
CA CYS A 63 -10.56 -3.48 1.47
C CYS A 63 -10.27 -3.95 2.90
N GLY A 64 -9.00 -4.22 3.23
CA GLY A 64 -8.60 -4.57 4.59
C GLY A 64 -8.80 -3.44 5.60
N ILE A 65 -8.62 -2.20 5.18
CA ILE A 65 -8.83 -1.03 6.04
C ILE A 65 -10.30 -0.85 6.39
N GLU A 66 -11.20 -1.00 5.41
CA GLU A 66 -12.65 -0.97 5.69
C GLU A 66 -13.09 -2.18 6.52
N PHE A 67 -12.41 -3.34 6.37
CA PHE A 67 -12.64 -4.49 7.24
C PHE A 67 -12.20 -4.22 8.69
N MET A 68 -11.08 -3.52 8.91
CA MET A 68 -10.68 -3.05 10.24
C MET A 68 -11.73 -2.09 10.83
N ALA A 69 -12.28 -1.19 10.02
CA ALA A 69 -13.36 -0.28 10.44
C ALA A 69 -14.63 -1.02 10.87
N VAL A 70 -14.98 -2.14 10.21
CA VAL A 70 -16.12 -3.00 10.59
C VAL A 70 -15.95 -3.59 12.00
N GLY A 71 -14.71 -3.91 12.40
CA GLY A 71 -14.38 -4.38 13.75
C GLY A 71 -14.28 -3.27 14.80
N ALA A 72 -14.22 -2.01 14.37
CA ALA A 72 -14.07 -0.87 15.29
C ALA A 72 -15.41 -0.48 15.96
N ALA A 73 -15.33 0.33 17.00
CA ALA A 73 -16.43 0.68 17.88
C ALA A 73 -17.69 1.27 17.21
N ARG A 74 -17.56 1.90 16.01
CA ARG A 74 -18.69 2.46 15.27
C ARG A 74 -19.60 1.37 14.68
N TYR A 75 -19.03 0.30 14.15
CA TYR A 75 -19.75 -0.75 13.42
C TYR A 75 -19.89 -2.04 14.22
N ASP A 76 -18.86 -2.37 15.00
CA ASP A 76 -18.84 -3.42 16.03
C ASP A 76 -19.47 -4.74 15.56
N PHE A 77 -18.83 -5.44 14.62
CA PHE A 77 -19.33 -6.72 14.10
C PHE A 77 -19.37 -7.83 15.16
N ALA A 78 -18.69 -7.64 16.30
CA ALA A 78 -18.73 -8.54 17.44
C ALA A 78 -20.16 -8.80 17.93
N ARG A 79 -20.98 -7.74 18.02
CA ARG A 79 -22.41 -7.86 18.43
C ARG A 79 -23.28 -8.67 17.46
N PHE A 80 -22.76 -9.02 16.29
CA PHE A 80 -23.41 -9.91 15.31
C PHE A 80 -22.83 -11.34 15.32
N GLY A 81 -21.93 -11.65 16.26
CA GLY A 81 -21.35 -12.97 16.45
C GLY A 81 -20.06 -13.24 15.65
N PHE A 82 -19.30 -12.18 15.28
CA PHE A 82 -18.04 -12.29 14.52
C PHE A 82 -16.82 -11.78 15.31
N GLU A 83 -16.87 -11.85 16.64
CA GLU A 83 -15.92 -11.16 17.52
C GLU A 83 -14.47 -11.64 17.40
N VAL A 84 -14.27 -12.95 17.22
CA VAL A 84 -12.94 -13.53 17.43
C VAL A 84 -12.21 -13.71 16.09
N ALA A 85 -11.47 -12.66 15.65
CA ALA A 85 -10.55 -12.78 14.53
C ALA A 85 -9.40 -13.74 14.87
N ARG A 86 -9.16 -14.75 14.01
CA ARG A 86 -8.13 -15.77 14.21
C ARG A 86 -6.95 -15.57 13.27
N ALA A 87 -5.75 -15.67 13.79
CA ALA A 87 -4.52 -15.69 12.99
C ALA A 87 -4.24 -17.10 12.44
N SER A 88 -4.74 -18.16 13.11
CA SER A 88 -4.58 -19.54 12.66
C SER A 88 -5.78 -20.00 11.82
N PRO A 89 -5.56 -20.49 10.58
CA PRO A 89 -6.65 -21.02 9.76
C PRO A 89 -7.37 -22.21 10.39
N ARG A 90 -6.70 -23.00 11.23
CA ARG A 90 -7.29 -24.15 11.91
C ARG A 90 -8.33 -23.81 12.98
N GLN A 91 -8.40 -22.53 13.38
CA GLN A 91 -9.32 -22.03 14.39
C GLN A 91 -10.41 -21.12 13.80
N ALA A 92 -10.43 -20.96 12.46
CA ALA A 92 -11.36 -20.08 11.78
C ALA A 92 -12.45 -20.86 11.06
N ASP A 93 -13.69 -20.34 11.07
CA ASP A 93 -14.84 -20.93 10.39
C ASP A 93 -14.98 -20.40 8.96
N PHE A 94 -14.54 -19.18 8.69
CA PHE A 94 -14.56 -18.62 7.35
C PHE A 94 -13.33 -17.74 7.08
N ILE A 95 -12.97 -17.61 5.80
CA ILE A 95 -11.93 -16.69 5.35
C ILE A 95 -12.54 -15.49 4.63
N MET A 96 -12.15 -14.29 5.03
CA MET A 96 -12.57 -13.04 4.41
C MET A 96 -11.45 -12.52 3.51
N VAL A 97 -11.59 -12.78 2.20
CA VAL A 97 -10.58 -12.39 1.20
C VAL A 97 -10.82 -10.95 0.79
N ALA A 98 -10.12 -10.03 1.45
CA ALA A 98 -10.30 -8.58 1.30
C ALA A 98 -9.15 -7.95 0.48
N GLY A 99 -9.40 -7.72 -0.82
CA GLY A 99 -8.44 -7.05 -1.71
C GLY A 99 -8.00 -7.85 -2.92
N THR A 100 -6.86 -7.47 -3.52
CA THR A 100 -6.32 -8.06 -4.75
C THR A 100 -5.56 -9.35 -4.46
N ILE A 101 -5.76 -10.37 -5.29
CA ILE A 101 -4.99 -11.61 -5.24
C ILE A 101 -4.08 -11.69 -6.47
N THR A 102 -2.79 -11.76 -6.23
CA THR A 102 -1.77 -11.89 -7.29
C THR A 102 -1.44 -13.36 -7.55
N HIS A 103 -0.78 -13.64 -8.68
CA HIS A 103 -0.27 -14.99 -8.99
C HIS A 103 0.71 -15.50 -7.92
N LYS A 104 1.49 -14.60 -7.29
CA LYS A 104 2.42 -14.93 -6.20
C LYS A 104 1.68 -15.24 -4.89
N MET A 105 0.52 -14.60 -4.63
CA MET A 105 -0.28 -14.78 -3.40
C MET A 105 -1.31 -15.91 -3.50
N ALA A 106 -1.76 -16.28 -4.69
CA ALA A 106 -2.78 -17.32 -4.91
C ALA A 106 -2.45 -18.68 -4.25
N PRO A 107 -1.23 -19.23 -4.34
CA PRO A 107 -0.85 -20.47 -3.67
C PRO A 107 -0.91 -20.37 -2.14
N VAL A 108 -0.59 -19.20 -1.58
CA VAL A 108 -0.63 -18.94 -0.13
C VAL A 108 -2.09 -18.96 0.35
N LEU A 109 -2.98 -18.26 -0.35
CA LEU A 109 -4.41 -18.23 -0.06
C LEU A 109 -5.02 -19.64 -0.11
N LYS A 110 -4.68 -20.42 -1.15
CA LYS A 110 -5.16 -21.80 -1.28
C LYS A 110 -4.71 -22.67 -0.11
N ARG A 111 -3.47 -22.55 0.31
CA ARG A 111 -2.93 -23.30 1.47
C ARG A 111 -3.65 -22.93 2.76
N LEU A 112 -3.91 -21.63 3.01
CA LEU A 112 -4.64 -21.19 4.21
C LEU A 112 -6.04 -21.79 4.22
N TYR A 113 -6.76 -21.78 3.09
CA TYR A 113 -8.07 -22.40 2.96
C TYR A 113 -8.04 -23.91 3.21
N ASP A 114 -7.03 -24.62 2.66
CA ASP A 114 -6.91 -26.07 2.83
C ASP A 114 -6.62 -26.46 4.29
N GLN A 115 -6.04 -25.57 5.09
CA GLN A 115 -5.77 -25.77 6.52
C GLN A 115 -6.97 -25.48 7.42
N MET A 116 -8.02 -24.84 6.92
CA MET A 116 -9.24 -24.60 7.70
C MET A 116 -10.03 -25.89 7.89
N ALA A 117 -10.65 -26.03 9.06
CA ALA A 117 -11.53 -27.15 9.38
C ALA A 117 -12.86 -27.04 8.62
N ASP A 118 -13.44 -28.19 8.23
CA ASP A 118 -14.77 -28.23 7.63
C ASP A 118 -15.86 -28.24 8.72
N PRO A 119 -17.02 -27.60 8.48
CA PRO A 119 -17.38 -26.81 7.32
C PRO A 119 -16.77 -25.40 7.37
N LYS A 120 -16.24 -24.94 6.25
CA LYS A 120 -15.54 -23.67 6.09
C LYS A 120 -16.15 -22.85 4.96
N TYR A 121 -16.06 -21.52 5.07
CA TYR A 121 -16.70 -20.61 4.13
C TYR A 121 -15.72 -19.56 3.59
N VAL A 122 -16.03 -19.01 2.42
CA VAL A 122 -15.21 -17.99 1.75
C VAL A 122 -16.08 -16.78 1.40
N ILE A 123 -15.67 -15.60 1.86
CA ILE A 123 -16.26 -14.31 1.47
C ILE A 123 -15.26 -13.57 0.58
N ALA A 124 -15.66 -13.24 -0.65
CA ALA A 124 -14.89 -12.39 -1.55
C ALA A 124 -15.30 -10.93 -1.37
N VAL A 125 -14.36 -10.09 -0.91
CA VAL A 125 -14.62 -8.68 -0.57
C VAL A 125 -13.96 -7.74 -1.56
N GLY A 126 -14.78 -6.91 -2.19
CA GLY A 126 -14.36 -5.88 -3.13
C GLY A 126 -14.13 -6.38 -4.56
N GLY A 127 -14.15 -5.44 -5.50
CA GLY A 127 -14.05 -5.73 -6.94
C GLY A 127 -12.79 -6.53 -7.31
N CYS A 128 -11.68 -6.34 -6.61
CA CYS A 128 -10.43 -7.07 -6.87
C CYS A 128 -10.56 -8.57 -6.56
N ALA A 129 -11.09 -8.93 -5.40
CA ALA A 129 -11.32 -10.34 -5.03
C ALA A 129 -12.40 -10.99 -5.92
N ILE A 130 -13.41 -10.24 -6.37
CA ILE A 130 -14.54 -10.74 -7.17
C ILE A 130 -14.14 -10.99 -8.62
N SER A 131 -13.38 -10.06 -9.26
CA SER A 131 -13.15 -10.10 -10.71
C SER A 131 -11.82 -9.51 -11.17
N GLY A 132 -10.87 -9.28 -10.26
CA GLY A 132 -9.64 -8.51 -10.52
C GLY A 132 -9.84 -6.99 -10.47
N GLY A 133 -11.07 -6.48 -10.44
CA GLY A 133 -11.42 -5.07 -10.30
C GLY A 133 -10.71 -4.15 -11.31
N PRO A 134 -10.13 -3.03 -10.87
CA PRO A 134 -9.37 -2.13 -11.73
C PRO A 134 -8.14 -2.79 -12.38
N PHE A 135 -7.64 -3.89 -11.80
CA PHE A 135 -6.43 -4.61 -12.22
C PHE A 135 -6.71 -5.82 -13.12
N LYS A 136 -7.93 -5.99 -13.62
CA LYS A 136 -8.36 -7.13 -14.46
C LYS A 136 -7.46 -7.39 -15.68
N LYS A 137 -6.78 -6.37 -16.21
CA LYS A 137 -5.87 -6.49 -17.35
C LYS A 137 -4.40 -6.70 -16.96
N SER A 138 -4.10 -6.82 -15.66
CA SER A 138 -2.75 -7.06 -15.19
C SER A 138 -2.26 -8.47 -15.56
N TYR A 139 -0.98 -8.56 -15.91
CA TYR A 139 -0.31 -9.84 -16.16
C TYR A 139 -0.09 -10.68 -14.90
N HIS A 140 -0.28 -10.11 -13.71
CA HIS A 140 0.07 -10.75 -12.44
C HIS A 140 -1.11 -10.89 -11.46
N VAL A 141 -2.32 -10.43 -11.81
CA VAL A 141 -3.50 -10.46 -10.95
C VAL A 141 -4.46 -11.57 -11.33
N LEU A 142 -4.92 -12.32 -10.33
CA LEU A 142 -5.98 -13.29 -10.47
C LEU A 142 -7.34 -12.59 -10.64
N ASN A 143 -8.02 -12.87 -11.73
CA ASN A 143 -9.32 -12.27 -12.06
C ASN A 143 -10.49 -12.99 -11.39
N GLY A 144 -10.52 -12.97 -10.05
CA GLY A 144 -11.54 -13.58 -9.20
C GLY A 144 -11.01 -14.73 -8.35
N VAL A 145 -11.34 -14.70 -7.06
CA VAL A 145 -10.98 -15.74 -6.08
C VAL A 145 -11.71 -17.06 -6.37
N ASP A 146 -12.88 -16.98 -6.98
CA ASP A 146 -13.71 -18.13 -7.43
C ASP A 146 -12.99 -19.08 -8.40
N LYS A 147 -11.87 -18.64 -8.99
CA LYS A 147 -11.02 -19.50 -9.84
C LYS A 147 -10.14 -20.48 -9.06
N ILE A 148 -9.95 -20.25 -7.77
CA ILE A 148 -9.09 -21.09 -6.93
C ILE A 148 -9.77 -21.58 -5.65
N LEU A 149 -10.84 -20.91 -5.18
CA LEU A 149 -11.61 -21.29 -4.00
C LEU A 149 -13.13 -21.23 -4.29
N PRO A 150 -13.94 -22.08 -3.64
CA PRO A 150 -15.39 -21.91 -3.68
C PRO A 150 -15.78 -20.68 -2.87
N VAL A 151 -16.50 -19.73 -3.47
CA VAL A 151 -16.94 -18.50 -2.81
C VAL A 151 -18.40 -18.62 -2.37
N ASP A 152 -18.66 -18.35 -1.11
CA ASP A 152 -19.97 -18.42 -0.49
C ASP A 152 -20.76 -17.12 -0.57
N VAL A 153 -20.06 -15.98 -0.38
CA VAL A 153 -20.65 -14.64 -0.41
C VAL A 153 -19.74 -13.68 -1.16
N TYR A 154 -20.34 -12.82 -2.00
CA TYR A 154 -19.65 -11.75 -2.70
C TYR A 154 -20.10 -10.39 -2.16
N ILE A 155 -19.16 -9.55 -1.75
CA ILE A 155 -19.40 -8.19 -1.25
C ILE A 155 -18.83 -7.19 -2.25
N PRO A 156 -19.64 -6.58 -3.13
CA PRO A 156 -19.17 -5.67 -4.15
C PRO A 156 -18.80 -4.29 -3.55
N GLY A 157 -17.82 -3.64 -4.17
CA GLY A 157 -17.35 -2.28 -3.83
C GLY A 157 -15.88 -2.11 -4.20
N CYS A 158 -15.37 -0.87 -4.11
CA CYS A 158 -13.96 -0.61 -4.40
C CYS A 158 -13.42 0.60 -3.62
N PRO A 159 -13.22 0.44 -2.30
CA PRO A 159 -13.64 -0.66 -1.42
C PRO A 159 -15.16 -0.65 -1.12
N PRO A 160 -15.73 -1.76 -0.66
CA PRO A 160 -17.09 -1.76 -0.11
C PRO A 160 -17.11 -1.01 1.23
N ARG A 161 -18.22 -0.33 1.51
CA ARG A 161 -18.44 0.35 2.79
C ARG A 161 -18.57 -0.68 3.94
N PRO A 162 -18.28 -0.29 5.19
CA PRO A 162 -18.44 -1.15 6.36
C PRO A 162 -19.84 -1.77 6.49
N GLU A 163 -20.89 -1.01 6.19
CA GLU A 163 -22.28 -1.49 6.23
C GLU A 163 -22.53 -2.59 5.19
N ALA A 164 -21.93 -2.47 4.00
CA ALA A 164 -22.03 -3.52 2.97
C ALA A 164 -21.29 -4.80 3.41
N MET A 165 -20.18 -4.67 4.14
CA MET A 165 -19.48 -5.81 4.73
C MET A 165 -20.30 -6.47 5.81
N LEU A 166 -20.91 -5.72 6.74
CA LEU A 166 -21.84 -6.25 7.73
C LEU A 166 -23.01 -7.00 7.09
N TYR A 167 -23.59 -6.42 6.04
CA TYR A 167 -24.67 -7.09 5.30
C TYR A 167 -24.19 -8.41 4.68
N GLY A 168 -23.00 -8.46 4.10
CA GLY A 168 -22.39 -9.68 3.58
C GLY A 168 -22.15 -10.75 4.64
N LEU A 169 -21.69 -10.35 5.82
CA LEU A 169 -21.54 -11.24 6.98
C LEU A 169 -22.89 -11.81 7.42
N MET A 170 -23.94 -10.98 7.46
CA MET A 170 -25.31 -11.44 7.75
C MET A 170 -25.85 -12.39 6.67
N GLN A 171 -25.45 -12.23 5.38
CA GLN A 171 -25.78 -13.19 4.33
C GLN A 171 -25.09 -14.55 4.57
N LEU A 172 -23.84 -14.55 5.03
CA LEU A 172 -23.17 -15.78 5.44
C LEU A 172 -23.91 -16.45 6.59
N GLN A 173 -24.31 -15.71 7.64
CA GLN A 173 -25.13 -16.26 8.73
C GLN A 173 -26.42 -16.89 8.22
N ARG A 174 -27.13 -16.24 7.29
CA ARG A 174 -28.35 -16.80 6.67
C ARG A 174 -28.04 -18.07 5.89
N LYS A 175 -26.91 -18.12 5.17
CA LYS A 175 -26.47 -19.30 4.44
C LYS A 175 -26.19 -20.46 5.41
N VAL A 176 -25.48 -20.20 6.51
CA VAL A 176 -25.19 -21.19 7.56
C VAL A 176 -26.48 -21.70 8.19
N LYS A 177 -27.44 -20.83 8.50
CA LYS A 177 -28.77 -21.22 9.02
C LYS A 177 -29.62 -22.04 8.06
N LEU A 178 -29.37 -21.97 6.74
CA LEU A 178 -30.07 -22.72 5.71
C LEU A 178 -29.36 -24.03 5.33
N GLN A 179 -28.16 -24.23 5.78
CA GLN A 179 -27.37 -25.45 5.59
C GLN A 179 -27.62 -26.40 6.75
N ARG A 180 -28.45 -27.41 6.56
CA ARG A 180 -28.57 -28.46 7.56
C ARG A 180 -27.23 -29.15 7.78
N PHE A 181 -26.84 -29.28 9.05
CA PHE A 181 -25.57 -29.89 9.43
C PHE A 181 -25.44 -31.33 8.90
N PHE A 182 -26.55 -32.00 8.72
CA PHE A 182 -26.66 -33.40 8.32
C PHE A 182 -27.36 -33.65 6.96
N GLY A 183 -27.39 -32.69 6.04
CA GLY A 183 -28.00 -32.94 4.72
C GLY A 183 -27.95 -31.79 3.72
N GLY A 184 -27.39 -32.04 2.56
CA GLY A 184 -26.90 -31.08 1.59
C GLY A 184 -27.87 -30.42 0.59
N GLY A 185 -27.37 -29.43 -0.11
CA GLY A 185 -27.84 -28.87 -1.39
C GLY A 185 -27.92 -27.37 -1.52
N ASN A 186 -27.22 -26.81 -2.53
CA ASN A 186 -27.05 -25.35 -2.81
C ASN A 186 -27.79 -24.84 -4.05
N LYS A 187 -28.20 -23.60 -4.09
CA LYS A 187 -28.61 -22.84 -5.31
C LYS A 187 -27.98 -21.44 -5.42
N GLN A 188 -27.60 -21.03 -6.65
CA GLN A 188 -26.88 -19.80 -7.01
C GLN A 188 -27.80 -18.65 -7.47
N ILE A 189 -27.33 -17.40 -7.38
CA ILE A 189 -27.94 -16.18 -7.99
C ILE A 189 -26.87 -15.20 -8.51
N GLY A 190 -27.16 -14.50 -9.63
CA GLY A 190 -26.26 -13.79 -10.54
C GLY A 190 -26.20 -12.25 -10.50
N LYS A 191 -25.53 -11.60 -11.49
CA LYS A 191 -24.83 -10.29 -11.57
C LYS A 191 -25.58 -9.14 -12.25
N GLN A 192 -25.04 -7.85 -12.08
CA GLN A 192 -25.12 -6.74 -13.08
C GLN A 192 -24.10 -5.57 -12.89
N GLU A 193 -23.82 -4.77 -13.93
CA GLU A 193 -22.77 -3.73 -14.23
C GLU A 193 -23.37 -2.31 -14.47
N ASP A 194 -22.72 -1.15 -14.72
CA ASP A 194 -21.44 -0.44 -14.98
C ASP A 194 -21.62 1.12 -15.19
N GLY A 195 -20.59 2.00 -15.15
CA GLY A 195 -20.35 3.14 -16.10
C GLY A 195 -20.03 4.62 -15.77
N ARG A 196 -18.79 5.11 -15.82
CA ARG A 196 -18.01 6.25 -16.50
C ARG A 196 -18.38 7.76 -16.38
N LYS A 197 -17.53 8.80 -16.57
CA LYS A 197 -16.16 9.35 -16.82
C LYS A 197 -16.05 10.90 -16.95
N LYS A 198 -14.89 11.59 -16.71
CA LYS A 198 -13.85 12.50 -17.30
C LYS A 198 -13.91 14.03 -17.01
N ARG A 199 -12.86 14.90 -17.08
CA ARG A 199 -11.47 15.27 -17.42
C ARG A 199 -11.14 16.82 -17.34
N PHE A 200 -9.97 17.39 -17.20
CA PHE A 200 -8.74 18.02 -17.74
C PHE A 200 -8.39 19.50 -17.29
N GLU A 201 -7.23 20.12 -17.40
CA GLU A 201 -5.82 20.41 -17.66
C GLU A 201 -5.29 21.85 -17.30
N ARG A 202 -4.11 22.28 -17.17
CA ARG A 202 -2.67 22.63 -17.47
C ARG A 202 -2.13 23.95 -16.84
N GLY A 203 -0.90 24.27 -16.61
CA GLY A 203 0.51 24.25 -16.70
C GLY A 203 1.41 25.50 -16.63
N ARG A 204 2.71 25.36 -16.28
CA ARG A 204 3.99 26.09 -16.58
C ARG A 204 4.47 27.26 -15.69
N ARG A 205 5.74 27.50 -15.44
CA ARG A 205 7.18 27.14 -15.50
C ARG A 205 8.09 28.35 -15.13
N ARG A 206 9.33 28.18 -14.60
CA ARG A 206 10.70 28.67 -14.94
C ARG A 206 11.62 28.73 -13.71
N LYS A 207 12.88 28.57 -13.78
CA LYS A 207 14.13 28.05 -14.34
C LYS A 207 15.31 28.83 -13.69
N THR A 208 16.38 28.21 -13.21
CA THR A 208 17.72 28.79 -12.93
C THR A 208 18.86 27.84 -13.32
N MET A 209 19.97 28.41 -13.75
CA MET A 209 21.16 27.80 -14.32
C MET A 209 22.18 27.39 -13.26
N ASN A 210 22.92 26.33 -13.48
CA ASN A 210 24.37 26.17 -13.24
C ASN A 210 24.92 24.74 -13.29
N ILE A 211 24.19 23.69 -12.85
CA ILE A 211 24.71 22.31 -12.91
C ILE A 211 24.91 21.83 -14.35
N ARG A 212 24.16 22.34 -15.31
CA ARG A 212 24.29 22.00 -16.74
C ARG A 212 25.69 22.34 -17.26
N GLU A 213 26.17 23.55 -16.98
CA GLU A 213 27.49 24.01 -17.42
C GLU A 213 28.60 23.16 -16.80
N LYS A 214 28.46 22.78 -15.53
CA LYS A 214 29.40 21.90 -14.84
C LYS A 214 29.44 20.51 -15.49
N ILE A 215 28.28 19.87 -15.73
CA ILE A 215 28.21 18.54 -16.35
C ILE A 215 28.82 18.55 -17.75
N THR A 216 28.49 19.53 -18.56
CA THR A 216 29.06 19.67 -19.92
C THR A 216 30.58 19.86 -19.89
N ALA A 217 31.11 20.56 -18.89
CA ALA A 217 32.55 20.72 -18.71
C ALA A 217 33.24 19.47 -18.18
N TRP A 218 32.56 18.69 -17.33
CA TRP A 218 33.11 17.45 -16.75
C TRP A 218 33.07 16.27 -17.70
N GLU A 219 32.02 16.18 -18.50
CA GLU A 219 31.80 15.12 -19.49
C GLU A 219 31.29 15.74 -20.81
N PRO A 220 32.19 16.11 -21.71
CA PRO A 220 31.81 16.68 -23.02
C PRO A 220 30.99 15.75 -23.90
N GLY A 221 30.99 14.43 -23.60
CA GLY A 221 30.16 13.43 -24.26
C GLY A 221 28.71 13.38 -23.76
N ALA A 222 28.38 14.09 -22.67
CA ALA A 222 27.02 14.18 -22.16
C ALA A 222 26.18 15.13 -23.02
N VAL A 223 25.08 14.62 -23.58
CA VAL A 223 24.20 15.40 -24.48
C VAL A 223 22.96 15.86 -23.71
N TRP A 224 22.71 17.17 -23.70
CA TRP A 224 21.52 17.74 -23.11
C TRP A 224 20.33 17.69 -24.06
N SER A 225 19.18 17.21 -23.55
CA SER A 225 17.86 17.29 -24.22
C SER A 225 16.96 18.26 -23.44
N GLU A 226 16.29 19.16 -24.15
CA GLU A 226 15.33 20.12 -23.55
C GLU A 226 13.87 19.61 -23.56
N ALA A 227 13.64 18.40 -24.06
CA ALA A 227 12.30 17.83 -24.12
C ALA A 227 11.76 17.57 -22.70
N GLY A 228 10.59 18.16 -22.38
CA GLY A 228 10.00 18.07 -21.04
C GLY A 228 10.77 18.84 -19.97
N ASP A 229 11.15 18.17 -18.89
CA ASP A 229 11.91 18.75 -17.78
C ASP A 229 13.41 18.89 -18.09
N GLY A 230 13.84 18.29 -19.19
CA GLY A 230 15.23 18.25 -19.64
C GLY A 230 16.08 17.21 -18.90
N MET A 231 16.99 16.56 -19.64
CA MET A 231 17.90 15.55 -19.10
C MET A 231 19.22 15.49 -19.85
N PHE A 232 20.27 14.97 -19.21
CA PHE A 232 21.52 14.60 -19.85
C PHE A 232 21.51 13.14 -20.27
N THR A 233 21.81 12.85 -21.53
CA THR A 233 22.19 11.49 -21.96
C THR A 233 23.68 11.32 -21.82
N VAL A 234 24.12 10.37 -21.00
CA VAL A 234 25.51 10.14 -20.61
C VAL A 234 25.97 8.78 -21.19
N PRO A 235 27.15 8.71 -21.86
CA PRO A 235 27.72 7.43 -22.28
C PRO A 235 27.90 6.46 -21.10
N VAL A 236 27.58 5.18 -21.30
CA VAL A 236 27.56 4.18 -20.22
C VAL A 236 28.91 4.02 -19.53
N GLU A 237 30.01 4.13 -20.31
CA GLU A 237 31.37 3.99 -19.78
C GLU A 237 31.80 5.15 -18.88
N LYS A 238 31.12 6.28 -18.99
CA LYS A 238 31.38 7.51 -18.22
C LYS A 238 30.39 7.72 -17.10
N PHE A 239 29.30 6.97 -17.09
CA PHE A 239 28.16 7.22 -16.21
C PHE A 239 28.53 7.16 -14.73
N HIS A 240 29.19 6.07 -14.26
CA HIS A 240 29.56 5.92 -12.85
C HIS A 240 30.53 7.01 -12.39
N ALA A 241 31.51 7.38 -13.19
CA ALA A 241 32.47 8.43 -12.86
C ALA A 241 31.79 9.81 -12.71
N LEU A 242 30.83 10.12 -13.59
CA LEU A 242 30.03 11.34 -13.49
C LEU A 242 29.11 11.32 -12.27
N ALA A 243 28.45 10.19 -12.00
CA ALA A 243 27.60 9.98 -10.83
C ALA A 243 28.37 10.15 -9.51
N ALA A 244 29.57 9.57 -9.42
CA ALA A 244 30.48 9.75 -8.27
C ALA A 244 30.88 11.20 -8.06
N ARG A 245 31.13 11.92 -9.15
CA ARG A 245 31.46 13.34 -9.10
C ARG A 245 30.28 14.19 -8.65
N LEU A 246 29.08 13.92 -9.13
CA LEU A 246 27.85 14.57 -8.66
C LEU A 246 27.61 14.30 -7.17
N ARG A 247 27.82 13.05 -6.72
CA ARG A 247 27.76 12.69 -5.30
C ARG A 247 28.72 13.55 -4.45
N ALA A 248 29.95 13.75 -4.93
CA ALA A 248 30.97 14.58 -4.27
C ALA A 248 30.61 16.08 -4.29
N GLU A 249 29.85 16.55 -5.29
CA GLU A 249 29.33 17.93 -5.38
C GLU A 249 28.07 18.17 -4.54
N GLY A 250 27.61 17.17 -3.79
CA GLY A 250 26.49 17.29 -2.86
C GLY A 250 25.15 16.76 -3.37
N PHE A 251 25.09 16.10 -4.54
CA PHE A 251 23.89 15.37 -4.99
C PHE A 251 23.78 14.05 -4.22
N ASP A 252 23.38 14.16 -2.97
CA ASP A 252 23.39 13.09 -1.98
C ASP A 252 22.10 12.26 -1.95
N PHE A 253 21.03 12.70 -2.62
CA PHE A 253 19.74 12.05 -2.68
C PHE A 253 19.42 11.50 -4.08
N LEU A 254 19.34 10.17 -4.21
CA LEU A 254 18.77 9.49 -5.38
C LEU A 254 17.23 9.48 -5.24
N ARG A 255 16.58 10.43 -5.88
CA ARG A 255 15.15 10.68 -5.76
C ARG A 255 14.31 9.62 -6.46
N SER A 256 14.72 9.21 -7.68
CA SER A 256 14.04 8.14 -8.44
C SER A 256 14.99 7.50 -9.44
N LEU A 257 14.83 6.20 -9.67
CA LEU A 257 15.48 5.45 -10.73
C LEU A 257 14.41 4.76 -11.57
N THR A 258 14.43 4.98 -12.88
CA THR A 258 13.41 4.49 -13.82
C THR A 258 14.05 3.71 -14.94
N GLY A 259 13.77 2.42 -15.01
CA GLY A 259 14.14 1.59 -16.18
C GLY A 259 13.26 1.92 -17.39
N MET A 260 13.85 1.87 -18.58
CA MET A 260 13.20 2.23 -19.83
C MET A 260 13.53 1.25 -20.96
N ASP A 261 12.57 1.01 -21.82
CA ASP A 261 12.72 0.39 -23.14
C ASP A 261 12.31 1.42 -24.20
N TRP A 262 13.29 2.01 -24.89
CA TRP A 262 13.04 3.00 -25.95
C TRP A 262 12.82 2.36 -27.34
N GLY A 263 12.61 1.04 -27.41
CA GLY A 263 12.46 0.30 -28.67
C GLY A 263 13.79 0.14 -29.39
N GLU A 264 13.89 0.69 -30.61
CA GLU A 264 15.11 0.57 -31.43
C GLU A 264 16.33 1.27 -30.81
N GLU A 265 16.14 2.34 -30.02
CA GLU A 265 17.22 3.02 -29.29
C GLU A 265 17.86 2.12 -28.20
N GLY A 266 17.18 1.06 -27.75
CA GLY A 266 17.69 0.13 -26.75
C GLY A 266 17.07 0.26 -25.37
N PHE A 267 17.70 -0.36 -24.38
CA PHE A 267 17.34 -0.28 -22.98
C PHE A 267 18.19 0.75 -22.25
N GLY A 268 17.73 1.19 -21.07
CA GLY A 268 18.52 2.05 -20.21
C GLY A 268 17.80 2.48 -18.96
N ALA A 269 18.35 3.47 -18.27
CA ALA A 269 17.78 3.99 -17.05
C ALA A 269 17.88 5.52 -16.95
N VAL A 270 16.90 6.12 -16.26
CA VAL A 270 16.82 7.54 -15.94
C VAL A 270 16.95 7.71 -14.43
N TYR A 271 17.87 8.56 -14.02
CA TYR A 271 18.20 8.84 -12.62
C TYR A 271 17.84 10.30 -12.29
N HIS A 272 16.99 10.49 -11.30
CA HIS A 272 16.68 11.82 -10.74
C HIS A 272 17.51 11.98 -9.48
N LEU A 273 18.40 12.96 -9.48
CA LEU A 273 19.29 13.28 -8.35
C LEU A 273 18.97 14.65 -7.80
N GLU A 274 19.07 14.81 -6.50
CA GLU A 274 18.91 16.08 -5.82
C GLU A 274 20.03 16.33 -4.82
N ALA A 275 20.51 17.56 -4.78
CA ALA A 275 21.40 18.05 -3.74
C ALA A 275 20.58 18.53 -2.54
N THR A 276 20.58 17.77 -1.43
CA THR A 276 19.71 18.07 -0.28
C THR A 276 20.00 19.42 0.36
N ALA A 277 21.22 19.89 0.28
CA ALA A 277 21.64 21.20 0.83
C ALA A 277 21.12 22.41 0.03
N THR A 278 20.90 22.27 -1.29
CA THR A 278 20.53 23.39 -2.18
C THR A 278 19.14 23.22 -2.81
N GLY A 279 18.59 21.99 -2.83
CA GLY A 279 17.36 21.66 -3.57
C GLY A 279 17.57 21.61 -5.09
N GLU A 280 18.82 21.66 -5.58
CA GLU A 280 19.14 21.59 -7.00
C GLU A 280 18.93 20.17 -7.52
N ASN A 281 18.24 20.02 -8.66
CA ASN A 281 17.91 18.75 -9.27
C ASN A 281 18.64 18.54 -10.59
N VAL A 282 19.06 17.31 -10.88
CA VAL A 282 19.60 16.90 -12.16
C VAL A 282 19.02 15.57 -12.59
N VAL A 283 18.74 15.43 -13.88
CA VAL A 283 18.23 14.19 -14.48
C VAL A 283 19.26 13.66 -15.46
N LEU A 284 19.67 12.41 -15.24
CA LEU A 284 20.64 11.71 -16.08
C LEU A 284 19.95 10.51 -16.74
N ARG A 285 20.21 10.31 -18.03
CA ARG A 285 19.83 9.11 -18.80
C ARG A 285 21.10 8.40 -19.24
N THR A 286 21.12 7.07 -19.15
CA THR A 286 22.15 6.24 -19.77
C THR A 286 21.52 5.05 -20.47
N LEU A 287 22.12 4.62 -21.57
CA LEU A 287 21.65 3.52 -22.41
C LEU A 287 22.60 2.33 -22.30
N THR A 288 22.05 1.11 -22.40
CA THR A 288 22.86 -0.10 -22.55
C THR A 288 23.58 -0.12 -23.91
N PRO A 289 24.72 -0.79 -24.04
CA PRO A 289 25.45 -0.88 -25.32
C PRO A 289 24.63 -1.50 -26.45
N SER A 290 23.74 -2.44 -26.13
CA SER A 290 22.81 -3.03 -27.10
C SER A 290 21.62 -3.68 -26.35
N ARG A 291 20.59 -4.12 -27.09
CA ARG A 291 19.49 -4.93 -26.54
C ARG A 291 19.94 -6.33 -26.10
N GLU A 292 21.06 -6.84 -26.62
CA GLU A 292 21.65 -8.14 -26.24
C GLU A 292 22.56 -8.00 -25.01
N LYS A 293 23.37 -6.93 -24.97
CA LYS A 293 24.24 -6.58 -23.84
C LYS A 293 23.56 -5.57 -22.94
N CYS A 294 22.58 -6.04 -22.17
CA CYS A 294 21.72 -5.23 -21.32
C CYS A 294 22.38 -4.91 -19.96
N GLY A 295 23.54 -4.25 -19.96
CA GLY A 295 24.31 -3.96 -18.75
C GLY A 295 24.56 -2.47 -18.52
N LEU A 296 24.45 -2.02 -17.26
CA LEU A 296 24.78 -0.69 -16.78
C LEU A 296 25.70 -0.77 -15.56
N PRO A 297 26.52 0.26 -15.26
CA PRO A 297 27.23 0.29 -13.98
C PRO A 297 26.26 0.52 -12.82
N SER A 298 26.43 -0.21 -11.71
CA SER A 298 25.69 0.02 -10.47
C SER A 298 26.16 1.32 -9.80
N VAL A 299 25.25 1.96 -9.07
CA VAL A 299 25.53 3.11 -8.21
C VAL A 299 25.17 2.85 -6.73
N CYS A 300 25.08 1.57 -6.34
CA CYS A 300 24.81 1.17 -4.94
C CYS A 300 25.90 1.62 -3.97
N ASP A 301 27.14 1.77 -4.45
CA ASP A 301 28.27 2.31 -3.69
C ASP A 301 28.15 3.81 -3.40
N LEU A 302 27.34 4.52 -4.20
CA LEU A 302 27.08 5.96 -4.06
C LEU A 302 25.79 6.27 -3.29
N TRP A 303 24.73 5.50 -3.53
CA TRP A 303 23.42 5.67 -2.89
C TRP A 303 22.82 4.31 -2.53
N LYS A 304 22.55 4.06 -1.25
CA LYS A 304 21.93 2.82 -0.78
C LYS A 304 20.53 2.57 -1.39
N ALA A 305 19.81 3.64 -1.72
CA ALA A 305 18.52 3.56 -2.43
C ALA A 305 18.62 2.83 -3.78
N ALA A 306 19.79 2.82 -4.42
CA ALA A 306 19.98 2.16 -5.70
C ALA A 306 19.76 0.66 -5.62
N GLU A 307 20.10 -0.01 -4.50
CA GLU A 307 20.05 -1.47 -4.37
C GLU A 307 18.70 -2.06 -4.77
N LEU A 308 17.61 -1.69 -4.13
CA LEU A 308 16.28 -2.20 -4.48
C LEU A 308 15.74 -1.60 -5.79
N ASN A 309 16.09 -0.35 -6.12
CA ASN A 309 15.66 0.26 -7.37
C ASN A 309 16.34 -0.38 -8.59
N GLU A 310 17.60 -0.74 -8.53
CA GLU A 310 18.31 -1.46 -9.60
C GLU A 310 17.77 -2.90 -9.74
N ARG A 311 17.46 -3.58 -8.64
CA ARG A 311 16.76 -4.89 -8.67
C ARG A 311 15.38 -4.78 -9.31
N GLU A 312 14.63 -3.70 -9.07
CA GLU A 312 13.35 -3.44 -9.74
C GLU A 312 13.55 -3.29 -11.25
N VAL A 313 14.55 -2.53 -11.69
CA VAL A 313 14.88 -2.35 -13.11
C VAL A 313 15.30 -3.67 -13.75
N PHE A 314 16.12 -4.46 -13.07
CA PHE A 314 16.46 -5.81 -13.51
C PHE A 314 15.21 -6.69 -13.66
N ASP A 315 14.34 -6.70 -12.65
CA ASP A 315 13.15 -7.54 -12.64
C ASP A 315 12.21 -7.22 -13.81
N TYR A 316 12.00 -5.93 -14.10
CA TYR A 316 11.06 -5.49 -15.11
C TYR A 316 11.60 -5.39 -16.53
N PHE A 317 12.90 -5.15 -16.72
CA PHE A 317 13.51 -4.93 -18.03
C PHE A 317 14.62 -5.93 -18.36
N GLY A 318 15.16 -6.65 -17.37
CA GLY A 318 16.33 -7.50 -17.53
C GLY A 318 17.61 -6.72 -17.77
N ILE A 319 17.68 -5.47 -17.32
CA ILE A 319 18.90 -4.67 -17.31
C ILE A 319 19.70 -5.06 -16.07
N GLY A 320 20.86 -5.65 -16.27
CA GLY A 320 21.76 -6.01 -15.18
C GLY A 320 22.66 -4.85 -14.77
N PHE A 321 23.13 -4.85 -13.53
CA PHE A 321 24.01 -3.79 -13.03
C PHE A 321 25.34 -4.35 -12.57
N LEU A 322 26.43 -3.85 -13.16
CA LEU A 322 27.81 -4.27 -12.87
C LEU A 322 28.17 -3.89 -11.43
N ASN A 323 28.73 -4.84 -10.68
CA ASN A 323 29.09 -4.69 -9.27
C ASN A 323 27.91 -4.48 -8.29
N HIS A 324 26.70 -4.82 -8.68
CA HIS A 324 25.57 -4.81 -7.77
C HIS A 324 25.70 -5.92 -6.71
N PRO A 325 25.49 -5.62 -5.41
CA PRO A 325 25.73 -6.59 -4.33
C PRO A 325 24.76 -7.77 -4.33
N ASP A 326 23.52 -7.61 -4.83
CA ASP A 326 22.48 -8.63 -4.84
C ASP A 326 21.48 -8.46 -5.99
N MET A 327 21.76 -9.09 -7.15
CA MET A 327 20.96 -8.92 -8.37
C MET A 327 19.83 -9.96 -8.51
N ARG A 328 19.10 -10.25 -7.42
CA ARG A 328 17.91 -11.12 -7.45
C ARG A 328 16.68 -10.37 -7.96
N ARG A 329 15.67 -11.11 -8.48
CA ARG A 329 14.34 -10.54 -8.70
C ARG A 329 13.78 -9.96 -7.38
N LEU A 330 12.96 -8.92 -7.48
CA LEU A 330 12.40 -8.22 -6.32
C LEU A 330 10.91 -8.54 -6.12
N PHE A 331 10.10 -8.35 -7.17
CA PHE A 331 8.65 -8.46 -7.10
C PHE A 331 8.11 -9.75 -7.72
N LEU A 332 8.70 -10.19 -8.82
CA LEU A 332 8.25 -11.39 -9.52
C LEU A 332 8.84 -12.65 -8.87
N ARG A 333 8.23 -13.79 -9.19
CA ARG A 333 8.74 -15.09 -8.77
C ARG A 333 10.05 -15.41 -9.45
N ASP A 334 10.93 -16.18 -8.81
CA ASP A 334 12.21 -16.61 -9.41
C ASP A 334 12.06 -17.42 -10.71
N ASP A 335 10.92 -18.14 -10.84
CA ASP A 335 10.58 -18.93 -12.02
C ASP A 335 9.79 -18.15 -13.09
N TRP A 336 9.68 -16.82 -12.96
CA TRP A 336 9.02 -15.96 -13.92
C TRP A 336 9.82 -15.86 -15.23
N VAL A 337 9.14 -16.02 -16.36
CA VAL A 337 9.76 -15.99 -17.69
C VAL A 337 9.64 -14.57 -18.28
N GLY A 338 10.75 -13.99 -18.70
CA GLY A 338 10.81 -12.67 -19.32
C GLY A 338 10.72 -11.50 -18.34
N HIS A 339 10.51 -10.29 -18.89
CA HIS A 339 10.55 -9.02 -18.19
C HIS A 339 9.35 -8.15 -18.60
N PRO A 340 8.37 -7.91 -17.71
CA PRO A 340 7.04 -7.41 -18.09
C PRO A 340 6.97 -6.01 -18.69
N LEU A 341 7.91 -5.12 -18.36
CA LEU A 341 7.89 -3.75 -18.87
C LEU A 341 8.62 -3.58 -20.22
N ARG A 342 9.23 -4.63 -20.74
CA ARG A 342 9.69 -4.64 -22.15
C ARG A 342 8.51 -4.49 -23.10
N LYS A 343 8.72 -3.81 -24.21
CA LYS A 343 7.67 -3.57 -25.22
C LYS A 343 7.30 -4.85 -26.01
N ASP A 344 8.22 -5.80 -26.07
CA ASP A 344 8.08 -7.11 -26.73
C ASP A 344 7.61 -8.24 -25.79
N TYR A 345 7.24 -7.93 -24.53
CA TYR A 345 6.84 -8.93 -23.54
C TYR A 345 5.46 -9.54 -23.83
N ASP A 346 5.39 -10.88 -23.81
CA ASP A 346 4.15 -11.65 -23.92
C ASP A 346 3.69 -12.16 -22.55
N PRO A 347 2.54 -11.70 -22.02
CA PRO A 347 1.98 -12.17 -20.76
C PRO A 347 1.61 -13.66 -20.74
N GLY A 348 1.38 -14.28 -21.92
CA GLY A 348 1.03 -15.70 -22.06
C GLY A 348 2.12 -16.66 -21.61
N LEU A 349 3.36 -16.20 -21.47
CA LEU A 349 4.50 -17.00 -21.01
C LEU A 349 4.39 -17.45 -19.55
N ASN A 350 3.54 -16.79 -18.75
CA ASN A 350 3.46 -17.01 -17.31
C ASN A 350 2.02 -17.37 -16.84
N PRO A 351 1.56 -18.60 -17.09
CA PRO A 351 0.29 -19.07 -16.58
C PRO A 351 0.29 -19.12 -15.05
N LEU A 352 -0.88 -19.05 -14.43
CA LEU A 352 -1.04 -19.20 -12.98
C LEU A 352 -0.44 -20.54 -12.49
N ARG A 353 0.51 -20.45 -11.57
CA ARG A 353 1.16 -21.60 -10.94
C ARG A 353 0.72 -21.70 -9.48
N MET A 354 0.10 -22.81 -9.09
CA MET A 354 -0.35 -23.05 -7.72
C MET A 354 0.72 -23.65 -6.80
N THR A 355 1.96 -23.80 -7.30
CA THR A 355 3.11 -24.21 -6.50
C THR A 355 3.64 -23.03 -5.70
N ASN A 356 3.95 -23.27 -4.41
CA ASN A 356 4.62 -22.25 -3.62
C ASN A 356 6.02 -22.00 -4.12
N GLU A 357 6.47 -20.76 -3.98
CA GLU A 357 7.87 -20.43 -4.07
C GLU A 357 8.64 -21.12 -2.94
N VAL A 358 9.53 -22.03 -3.29
CA VAL A 358 10.43 -22.66 -2.32
C VAL A 358 11.58 -21.69 -2.11
N SER A 359 11.50 -20.94 -1.03
CA SER A 359 12.66 -20.16 -0.59
C SER A 359 13.70 -21.11 -0.04
N LYS A 360 14.71 -21.33 -0.84
CA LYS A 360 15.94 -21.98 -0.41
C LYS A 360 16.77 -20.94 0.36
N ASP A 361 17.64 -21.39 1.24
CA ASP A 361 18.62 -20.52 1.90
C ASP A 361 19.68 -19.99 0.92
N SER A 362 19.55 -20.36 -0.33
CA SER A 362 20.24 -19.81 -1.47
C SER A 362 19.24 -19.41 -2.54
N ALA A 363 19.37 -18.20 -3.04
CA ALA A 363 18.64 -17.69 -4.20
C ALA A 363 19.60 -17.54 -5.40
N PRO A 364 19.12 -17.65 -6.65
CA PRO A 364 19.93 -17.29 -7.79
C PRO A 364 20.26 -15.79 -7.73
N SER A 365 21.51 -15.44 -7.81
CA SER A 365 21.96 -14.08 -8.09
C SER A 365 22.62 -14.03 -9.45
N PHE A 366 22.66 -12.85 -10.05
CA PHE A 366 23.20 -12.63 -11.36
C PHE A 366 24.27 -11.55 -11.27
N GLU A 367 25.46 -11.86 -11.75
CA GLU A 367 26.55 -10.90 -11.89
C GLU A 367 26.67 -10.50 -13.36
N LEU A 368 26.81 -9.21 -13.63
CA LEU A 368 27.08 -8.72 -14.95
C LEU A 368 28.58 -8.68 -15.19
N THR A 369 29.03 -9.35 -16.21
CA THR A 369 30.44 -9.30 -16.64
C THR A 369 30.74 -8.03 -17.43
N ALA A 370 32.03 -7.67 -17.53
CA ALA A 370 32.47 -6.47 -18.25
C ALA A 370 32.12 -6.48 -19.77
N ASP A 371 31.86 -7.66 -20.35
CA ASP A 371 31.38 -7.79 -21.72
C ASP A 371 29.87 -7.76 -21.88
N GLY A 372 29.13 -7.57 -20.76
CA GLY A 372 27.66 -7.47 -20.73
C GLY A 372 26.92 -8.81 -20.71
N SER A 373 27.63 -9.93 -20.49
CA SER A 373 26.99 -11.23 -20.25
C SER A 373 26.64 -11.42 -18.78
N PHE A 374 25.67 -12.34 -18.50
CA PHE A 374 25.26 -12.65 -17.12
C PHE A 374 25.91 -13.98 -16.68
N ILE A 375 26.58 -13.92 -15.53
CA ILE A 375 26.97 -15.11 -14.78
C ILE A 375 25.95 -15.34 -13.68
N ARG A 376 25.39 -16.55 -13.62
CA ARG A 376 24.46 -16.94 -12.57
C ARG A 376 25.24 -17.55 -11.41
N HIS A 377 25.19 -16.92 -10.26
CA HIS A 377 25.72 -17.43 -9.00
C HIS A 377 24.61 -17.99 -8.11
N ARG A 378 25.03 -18.84 -7.18
CA ARG A 378 24.20 -19.23 -6.05
C ARG A 378 24.56 -18.33 -4.87
N ASN A 379 23.74 -17.33 -4.60
CA ASN A 379 23.94 -16.47 -3.44
C ASN A 379 23.40 -17.18 -2.19
N VAL A 380 24.26 -17.46 -1.23
CA VAL A 380 23.89 -18.03 0.07
C VAL A 380 23.48 -16.86 0.97
N LEU A 381 22.18 -16.78 1.26
CA LEU A 381 21.60 -15.72 2.11
C LEU A 381 21.77 -16.07 3.59
N PHE A 382 21.54 -17.34 3.92
CA PHE A 382 21.62 -17.86 5.27
C PHE A 382 22.42 -19.16 5.24
N GLU A 383 23.37 -19.30 6.17
CA GLU A 383 24.17 -20.51 6.32
C GLU A 383 23.32 -21.68 6.88
N GLU A 384 23.78 -22.92 6.69
CA GLU A 384 23.02 -24.11 7.07
C GLU A 384 22.79 -24.24 8.60
N ASP A 385 23.63 -23.63 9.41
CA ASP A 385 23.57 -23.61 10.87
C ASP A 385 22.81 -22.40 11.44
N GLU A 386 22.39 -21.43 10.60
CA GLU A 386 21.60 -20.28 11.05
C GLU A 386 20.14 -20.66 11.36
N TYR A 387 19.64 -20.20 12.51
CA TYR A 387 18.22 -20.34 12.85
C TYR A 387 17.39 -19.29 12.13
N VAL A 388 16.71 -19.69 11.06
CA VAL A 388 15.92 -18.79 10.20
C VAL A 388 14.42 -19.02 10.39
N ILE A 389 13.70 -17.98 10.75
CA ILE A 389 12.24 -17.97 10.81
C ILE A 389 11.63 -17.18 9.64
N ASN A 390 10.38 -17.51 9.32
CA ASN A 390 9.59 -16.82 8.29
C ASN A 390 8.39 -16.12 8.94
N ILE A 391 8.24 -14.83 8.70
CA ILE A 391 7.10 -14.02 9.15
C ILE A 391 6.38 -13.49 7.89
N GLY A 392 5.07 -13.79 7.76
CA GLY A 392 4.29 -13.44 6.56
C GLY A 392 4.40 -14.46 5.42
N PRO A 393 3.80 -14.19 4.24
CA PRO A 393 3.15 -12.94 3.80
C PRO A 393 1.73 -12.69 4.35
N GLN A 394 1.15 -13.62 5.08
CA GLN A 394 -0.09 -13.40 5.84
C GLN A 394 0.27 -13.48 7.34
N HIS A 395 0.47 -12.33 7.95
CA HIS A 395 0.78 -12.20 9.36
C HIS A 395 0.43 -10.77 9.84
N PRO A 396 -0.23 -10.60 11.00
CA PRO A 396 -0.61 -9.26 11.50
C PRO A 396 0.57 -8.29 11.61
N ALA A 397 1.72 -8.78 12.08
CA ALA A 397 2.91 -7.98 12.34
C ALA A 397 3.65 -7.45 11.09
N THR A 398 3.26 -7.86 9.87
CA THR A 398 3.91 -7.39 8.64
C THR A 398 3.22 -6.16 8.03
N HIS A 399 2.15 -5.65 8.64
CA HIS A 399 1.37 -4.50 8.16
C HIS A 399 0.97 -4.59 6.67
N GLY A 400 0.75 -5.80 6.18
CA GLY A 400 0.43 -6.10 4.79
C GLY A 400 1.09 -7.39 4.32
N VAL A 401 1.05 -7.64 3.01
CA VAL A 401 1.52 -8.89 2.40
C VAL A 401 3.03 -8.87 2.09
N LEU A 402 3.84 -8.63 3.11
CA LEU A 402 5.30 -8.79 3.08
C LEU A 402 5.71 -10.09 3.77
N ARG A 403 6.82 -10.65 3.33
CA ARG A 403 7.43 -11.80 3.98
C ARG A 403 8.84 -11.43 4.44
N PHE A 404 9.10 -11.63 5.71
CA PHE A 404 10.43 -11.49 6.30
C PHE A 404 11.04 -12.87 6.54
N ARG A 405 12.28 -13.05 6.11
CA ARG A 405 13.14 -14.14 6.55
C ARG A 405 14.14 -13.56 7.52
N VAL A 406 14.12 -14.04 8.74
CA VAL A 406 14.90 -13.47 9.86
C VAL A 406 15.82 -14.53 10.43
N SER A 407 17.12 -14.29 10.38
CA SER A 407 18.12 -15.09 11.10
C SER A 407 18.28 -14.56 12.51
N LEU A 408 18.20 -15.45 13.48
CA LEU A 408 18.21 -15.14 14.91
C LEU A 408 19.38 -15.80 15.65
N GLU A 409 19.94 -15.05 16.60
CA GLU A 409 20.76 -15.58 17.67
C GLU A 409 20.03 -15.37 19.01
N GLY A 410 19.40 -16.43 19.51
CA GLY A 410 18.44 -16.30 20.59
C GLY A 410 17.23 -15.45 20.13
N GLU A 411 17.02 -14.29 20.75
CA GLU A 411 15.98 -13.33 20.38
C GLU A 411 16.49 -12.19 19.48
N ILE A 412 17.80 -12.12 19.23
CA ILE A 412 18.44 -11.00 18.52
C ILE A 412 18.47 -11.26 17.01
N ILE A 413 18.08 -10.27 16.24
CA ILE A 413 18.10 -10.30 14.76
C ILE A 413 19.54 -10.13 14.27
N ARG A 414 20.04 -11.13 13.53
CA ARG A 414 21.34 -11.07 12.86
C ARG A 414 21.24 -10.58 11.41
N LYS A 415 20.29 -11.14 10.68
CA LYS A 415 20.00 -10.79 9.26
C LYS A 415 18.50 -10.72 9.06
N LEU A 416 18.08 -9.85 8.16
CA LEU A 416 16.68 -9.70 7.74
C LEU A 416 16.64 -9.61 6.22
N ASP A 417 15.94 -10.53 5.57
CA ASP A 417 15.71 -10.53 4.13
C ASP A 417 14.22 -10.27 3.87
N VAL A 418 13.91 -9.19 3.15
CA VAL A 418 12.54 -8.74 2.87
C VAL A 418 12.12 -9.20 1.49
N HIS A 419 11.04 -9.96 1.42
CA HIS A 419 10.43 -10.41 0.18
C HIS A 419 9.18 -9.60 -0.15
N CYS A 420 9.24 -8.86 -1.25
CA CYS A 420 8.16 -8.06 -1.83
C CYS A 420 7.42 -8.82 -2.95
N GLY A 421 6.44 -8.18 -3.57
CA GLY A 421 5.77 -8.65 -4.78
C GLY A 421 4.50 -9.47 -4.57
N TYR A 422 4.11 -9.77 -3.34
CA TYR A 422 2.88 -10.50 -3.06
C TYR A 422 1.60 -9.73 -3.41
N ILE A 423 1.70 -8.40 -3.57
CA ILE A 423 0.62 -7.53 -4.06
C ILE A 423 1.03 -6.75 -5.33
N HIS A 424 2.04 -7.24 -6.07
CA HIS A 424 2.44 -6.62 -7.32
C HIS A 424 1.33 -6.74 -8.39
N ARG A 425 0.77 -5.60 -8.77
CA ARG A 425 -0.41 -5.52 -9.66
C ARG A 425 -0.07 -5.11 -11.09
N GLY A 426 1.21 -4.82 -11.39
CA GLY A 426 1.66 -4.41 -12.72
C GLY A 426 1.09 -3.07 -13.18
N ILE A 427 0.88 -2.13 -12.26
CA ILE A 427 0.21 -0.84 -12.51
C ILE A 427 0.94 -0.04 -13.59
N GLU A 428 2.25 0.03 -13.54
CA GLU A 428 3.07 0.80 -14.49
C GLU A 428 2.92 0.26 -15.92
N LYS A 429 2.84 -1.07 -16.10
CA LYS A 429 2.55 -1.69 -17.41
C LYS A 429 1.14 -1.40 -17.88
N MET A 430 0.17 -1.46 -17.00
CA MET A 430 -1.22 -1.13 -17.34
C MET A 430 -1.37 0.32 -17.80
N CYS A 431 -0.65 1.26 -17.18
CA CYS A 431 -0.66 2.67 -17.57
C CYS A 431 -0.26 2.89 -19.03
N GLU A 432 0.65 2.09 -19.60
CA GLU A 432 1.06 2.19 -21.01
C GLU A 432 -0.11 1.97 -22.00
N SER A 433 -1.14 1.22 -21.60
CA SER A 433 -2.31 0.91 -22.43
C SER A 433 -3.53 1.79 -22.13
N LEU A 434 -3.47 2.62 -21.11
CA LEU A 434 -4.55 3.48 -20.64
C LEU A 434 -4.32 4.93 -21.07
N THR A 435 -5.42 5.67 -21.29
CA THR A 435 -5.31 7.12 -21.49
C THR A 435 -4.93 7.81 -20.17
N TYR A 436 -4.29 8.97 -20.24
CA TYR A 436 -3.87 9.72 -19.04
C TYR A 436 -4.94 9.83 -17.95
N PRO A 437 -6.23 10.14 -18.23
CA PRO A 437 -7.24 10.14 -17.18
C PRO A 437 -7.63 8.77 -16.62
N GLN A 438 -7.46 7.71 -17.41
CA GLN A 438 -7.72 6.37 -16.91
C GLN A 438 -6.64 5.90 -15.93
N THR A 439 -5.41 6.40 -16.08
CA THR A 439 -4.31 6.08 -15.17
C THR A 439 -4.55 6.60 -13.76
N LEU A 440 -5.29 7.72 -13.60
CA LEU A 440 -5.66 8.28 -12.30
C LEU A 440 -6.41 7.28 -11.40
N ALA A 441 -7.21 6.40 -11.98
CA ALA A 441 -7.94 5.40 -11.21
C ALA A 441 -7.03 4.33 -10.57
N LEU A 442 -5.81 4.18 -11.05
CA LEU A 442 -4.84 3.23 -10.51
C LEU A 442 -4.02 3.86 -9.38
N THR A 443 -3.72 5.16 -9.45
CA THR A 443 -2.89 5.86 -8.45
C THR A 443 -3.50 5.90 -7.07
N ASP A 444 -4.82 6.08 -6.96
CA ASP A 444 -5.55 6.07 -5.68
C ASP A 444 -5.32 4.78 -4.87
N ARG A 445 -4.90 3.71 -5.53
CA ARG A 445 -4.77 2.35 -4.98
C ARG A 445 -3.32 1.91 -4.76
N LEU A 446 -2.37 2.83 -4.91
CA LEU A 446 -0.96 2.65 -4.51
C LEU A 446 -0.86 2.76 -2.99
N ASP A 447 -0.56 3.91 -2.46
CA ASP A 447 -0.82 4.20 -1.06
C ASP A 447 -2.29 4.61 -0.89
N TYR A 448 -3.14 3.69 -0.51
CA TYR A 448 -4.58 3.92 -0.37
C TYR A 448 -4.94 4.80 0.86
N LEU A 449 -3.98 5.06 1.74
CA LEU A 449 -4.12 5.99 2.87
C LEU A 449 -3.65 7.42 2.51
N GLY A 450 -3.10 7.59 1.32
CA GLY A 450 -2.72 8.86 0.70
C GLY A 450 -3.37 9.04 -0.67
N ALA A 451 -4.56 8.49 -0.90
CA ALA A 451 -5.20 8.44 -2.22
C ALA A 451 -5.34 9.82 -2.89
N SER A 452 -5.75 10.86 -2.13
CA SER A 452 -5.82 12.24 -2.61
C SER A 452 -4.45 12.74 -3.06
N GLN A 453 -3.43 12.56 -2.23
CA GLN A 453 -2.06 13.02 -2.44
C GLN A 453 -1.42 12.34 -3.66
N ASN A 454 -1.53 11.01 -3.77
CA ASN A 454 -1.00 10.27 -4.92
C ASN A 454 -1.61 10.75 -6.23
N ARG A 455 -2.92 10.95 -6.23
CA ARG A 455 -3.65 11.41 -7.40
C ARG A 455 -3.33 12.87 -7.72
N HIS A 456 -3.10 13.71 -6.70
CA HIS A 456 -2.63 15.09 -6.86
C HIS A 456 -1.27 15.13 -7.56
N ALA A 457 -0.30 14.30 -7.13
CA ALA A 457 1.01 14.21 -7.78
C ALA A 457 0.91 13.88 -9.28
N LEU A 458 0.08 12.89 -9.64
CA LEU A 458 -0.10 12.53 -11.05
C LEU A 458 -0.84 13.61 -11.83
N CYS A 459 -1.86 14.26 -11.25
CA CYS A 459 -2.52 15.42 -11.88
C CYS A 459 -1.52 16.54 -12.15
N MET A 460 -0.70 16.90 -11.16
CA MET A 460 0.36 17.92 -11.32
C MET A 460 1.37 17.54 -12.42
N CYS A 461 1.79 16.27 -12.48
CA CYS A 461 2.72 15.81 -13.52
C CYS A 461 2.13 15.94 -14.91
N ILE A 462 0.86 15.56 -15.10
CA ILE A 462 0.13 15.69 -16.35
C ILE A 462 -0.12 17.17 -16.67
N GLU A 463 -0.56 17.97 -15.73
CA GLU A 463 -0.80 19.42 -15.85
C GLU A 463 0.48 20.16 -16.23
N LYS A 464 1.60 19.83 -15.64
CA LYS A 464 2.93 20.32 -15.99
C LYS A 464 3.32 19.95 -17.42
N GLY A 465 3.14 18.70 -17.83
CA GLY A 465 3.42 18.22 -19.18
C GLY A 465 2.57 18.91 -20.25
N LEU A 466 1.37 19.29 -19.91
CA LEU A 466 0.45 19.97 -20.81
C LEU A 466 0.55 21.52 -20.75
N GLY A 467 1.24 22.12 -19.77
CA GLY A 467 1.44 23.58 -19.59
C GLY A 467 0.15 24.33 -19.15
N VAL A 468 -0.70 23.84 -18.26
CA VAL A 468 -1.94 24.49 -17.76
C VAL A 468 -1.83 24.82 -16.27
N GLU A 469 -2.34 25.94 -15.84
CA GLU A 469 -2.44 26.34 -14.42
C GLU A 469 -3.90 26.17 -13.96
N VAL A 470 -4.08 25.46 -12.87
CA VAL A 470 -5.38 25.32 -12.22
C VAL A 470 -5.76 26.61 -11.48
N SER A 471 -7.08 26.84 -11.31
CA SER A 471 -7.56 28.02 -10.59
C SER A 471 -7.07 28.07 -9.14
N GLU A 472 -7.02 29.26 -8.55
CA GLU A 472 -6.62 29.41 -7.15
C GLU A 472 -7.60 28.65 -6.22
N ARG A 473 -8.91 28.66 -6.52
CA ARG A 473 -9.92 27.86 -5.81
C ARG A 473 -9.54 26.38 -5.75
N VAL A 474 -9.13 25.80 -6.88
CA VAL A 474 -8.68 24.40 -6.95
C VAL A 474 -7.45 24.15 -6.09
N GLN A 475 -6.49 25.10 -6.06
CA GLN A 475 -5.30 24.97 -5.23
C GLN A 475 -5.65 24.97 -3.73
N TYR A 476 -6.59 25.82 -3.28
CA TYR A 476 -7.12 25.82 -1.90
C TYR A 476 -7.77 24.48 -1.56
N ILE A 477 -8.70 24.02 -2.41
CA ILE A 477 -9.43 22.76 -2.17
C ILE A 477 -8.48 21.58 -2.12
N ARG A 478 -7.55 21.45 -3.09
CA ARG A 478 -6.56 20.33 -3.11
C ARG A 478 -5.70 20.35 -1.85
N THR A 479 -5.21 21.51 -1.39
CA THR A 479 -4.40 21.62 -0.19
C THR A 479 -5.17 21.19 1.06
N ILE A 480 -6.41 21.66 1.24
CA ILE A 480 -7.24 21.27 2.39
C ILE A 480 -7.54 19.77 2.38
N MET A 481 -7.85 19.20 1.21
CA MET A 481 -8.12 17.77 1.06
C MET A 481 -6.87 16.91 1.34
N ASP A 482 -5.70 17.35 0.90
CA ASP A 482 -4.44 16.66 1.16
C ASP A 482 -4.09 16.66 2.65
N GLU A 483 -4.35 17.77 3.36
CA GLU A 483 -4.10 17.84 4.81
C GLU A 483 -5.15 17.06 5.62
N LEU A 484 -6.42 17.04 5.21
CA LEU A 484 -7.43 16.15 5.81
C LEU A 484 -7.04 14.67 5.62
N GLN A 485 -6.54 14.31 4.44
CA GLN A 485 -6.04 12.95 4.16
C GLN A 485 -4.81 12.63 5.01
N ARG A 486 -3.92 13.59 5.25
CA ARG A 486 -2.76 13.41 6.15
C ARG A 486 -3.20 13.13 7.57
N ILE A 487 -4.16 13.90 8.10
CA ILE A 487 -4.75 13.65 9.42
C ILE A 487 -5.37 12.26 9.48
N ASP A 488 -6.20 11.89 8.50
CA ASP A 488 -6.82 10.56 8.38
C ASP A 488 -5.78 9.42 8.44
N SER A 489 -4.70 9.58 7.69
CA SER A 489 -3.60 8.62 7.61
C SER A 489 -2.84 8.49 8.92
N HIS A 490 -2.51 9.61 9.57
CA HIS A 490 -1.77 9.59 10.84
C HIS A 490 -2.63 9.09 12.01
N LEU A 491 -3.95 9.31 11.98
CA LEU A 491 -4.87 8.71 12.96
C LEU A 491 -4.92 7.19 12.82
N LEU A 492 -4.91 6.66 11.58
CA LEU A 492 -4.81 5.22 11.36
C LEU A 492 -3.46 4.65 11.80
N PHE A 493 -2.37 5.32 11.44
CA PHE A 493 -1.03 4.96 11.92
C PHE A 493 -1.00 4.84 13.45
N PHE A 494 -1.52 5.85 14.16
CA PHE A 494 -1.56 5.87 15.62
C PHE A 494 -2.40 4.72 16.17
N ALA A 495 -3.58 4.47 15.61
CA ALA A 495 -4.44 3.36 16.02
C ALA A 495 -3.77 1.99 15.85
N CYS A 496 -3.07 1.77 14.72
CA CYS A 496 -2.31 0.54 14.46
C CYS A 496 -1.13 0.39 15.43
N LEU A 497 -0.36 1.46 15.66
CA LEU A 497 0.75 1.42 16.63
C LEU A 497 0.26 1.10 18.05
N CYS A 498 -0.88 1.65 18.45
CA CYS A 498 -1.50 1.31 19.74
C CYS A 498 -1.87 -0.17 19.82
N MET A 499 -2.43 -0.75 18.75
CA MET A 499 -2.70 -2.20 18.69
C MET A 499 -1.42 -3.03 18.83
N ASP A 500 -0.36 -2.67 18.12
CA ASP A 500 0.93 -3.38 18.15
C ASP A 500 1.59 -3.33 19.54
N MET A 501 1.35 -2.23 20.27
CA MET A 501 1.84 -2.05 21.63
C MET A 501 0.91 -2.66 22.69
N GLY A 502 -0.23 -3.24 22.30
CA GLY A 502 -1.23 -3.79 23.22
C GLY A 502 -2.04 -2.74 23.96
N ALA A 503 -2.15 -1.52 23.42
CA ALA A 503 -2.95 -0.43 23.95
C ALA A 503 -4.38 -0.41 23.33
N LEU A 504 -5.23 0.52 23.80
CA LEU A 504 -6.63 0.64 23.41
C LEU A 504 -6.79 0.93 21.90
N THR A 505 -7.76 0.28 21.25
CA THR A 505 -8.14 0.46 19.82
C THR A 505 -9.20 1.55 19.59
N ALA A 506 -9.56 2.30 20.61
CA ALA A 506 -10.66 3.30 20.58
C ALA A 506 -10.44 4.43 19.56
N PHE A 507 -9.20 4.67 19.11
CA PHE A 507 -8.80 5.78 18.26
C PHE A 507 -9.33 5.71 16.81
N PHE A 508 -9.81 4.56 16.34
CA PHE A 508 -10.52 4.44 15.06
C PHE A 508 -11.81 5.31 15.01
N ARG A 509 -12.45 5.59 16.15
CA ARG A 509 -13.63 6.44 16.25
C ARG A 509 -13.38 7.86 15.70
N ASP A 510 -12.23 8.40 15.96
CA ASP A 510 -11.92 9.80 15.65
C ASP A 510 -11.54 9.97 14.18
N ARG A 511 -10.93 8.94 13.59
CA ARG A 511 -10.72 8.81 12.16
C ARG A 511 -12.04 8.83 11.36
N GLU A 512 -13.07 8.18 11.85
CA GLU A 512 -14.39 8.13 11.19
C GLU A 512 -15.00 9.52 10.96
N LYS A 513 -14.69 10.52 11.81
CA LYS A 513 -15.15 11.91 11.60
C LYS A 513 -14.53 12.56 10.36
N VAL A 514 -13.25 12.28 10.08
CA VAL A 514 -12.58 12.74 8.85
C VAL A 514 -13.18 12.05 7.64
N LEU A 515 -13.38 10.74 7.72
CA LEU A 515 -13.97 9.93 6.63
C LEU A 515 -15.40 10.40 6.30
N ASP A 516 -16.19 10.81 7.29
CA ASP A 516 -17.52 11.38 7.06
C ASP A 516 -17.48 12.71 6.29
N ILE A 517 -16.45 13.55 6.51
CA ILE A 517 -16.24 14.81 5.79
C ILE A 517 -15.81 14.52 4.34
N LEU A 518 -14.84 13.62 4.18
CA LEU A 518 -14.34 13.21 2.87
C LEU A 518 -15.44 12.58 2.03
N GLU A 519 -16.23 11.67 2.60
CA GLU A 519 -17.32 11.01 1.90
C GLU A 519 -18.41 11.99 1.45
N GLN A 520 -18.81 12.92 2.31
CA GLN A 520 -19.84 13.89 1.98
C GLN A 520 -19.43 14.80 0.81
N THR A 521 -18.14 15.11 0.71
CA THR A 521 -17.62 16.00 -0.34
C THR A 521 -17.29 15.25 -1.63
N THR A 522 -16.73 14.04 -1.51
CA THR A 522 -16.17 13.30 -2.66
C THR A 522 -16.98 12.07 -3.07
N GLY A 523 -17.88 11.60 -2.22
CA GLY A 523 -18.62 10.35 -2.39
C GLY A 523 -17.85 9.09 -1.99
N GLY A 524 -16.57 9.22 -1.60
CA GLY A 524 -15.69 8.12 -1.19
C GLY A 524 -15.09 8.34 0.20
N ARG A 525 -15.04 7.30 1.00
CA ARG A 525 -14.40 7.31 2.33
C ARG A 525 -12.87 7.24 2.18
N LEU A 526 -12.37 6.14 1.64
CA LEU A 526 -10.94 5.83 1.49
C LEU A 526 -10.39 6.18 0.10
N ILE A 527 -11.08 5.78 -0.95
CA ILE A 527 -10.74 6.05 -2.36
C ILE A 527 -11.66 7.17 -2.87
N GLN A 528 -11.23 8.41 -2.68
CA GLN A 528 -12.05 9.58 -2.95
C GLN A 528 -12.24 9.85 -4.46
N THR A 529 -11.25 9.50 -5.29
CA THR A 529 -11.27 9.74 -6.75
C THR A 529 -11.54 11.22 -7.13
N TYR A 530 -11.11 12.16 -6.27
CA TYR A 530 -11.56 13.55 -6.27
C TYR A 530 -10.70 14.47 -7.13
N ASN A 531 -9.36 14.43 -6.97
CA ASN A 531 -8.46 15.21 -7.82
C ASN A 531 -8.55 14.75 -9.27
N THR A 532 -8.77 15.65 -10.20
CA THR A 532 -8.80 15.40 -11.64
C THR A 532 -7.86 16.34 -12.36
N ILE A 533 -7.51 16.02 -13.59
CA ILE A 533 -6.65 16.87 -14.42
C ILE A 533 -7.41 18.18 -14.69
N GLY A 534 -6.83 19.32 -14.31
CA GLY A 534 -7.42 20.65 -14.45
C GLY A 534 -8.37 21.07 -13.31
N GLY A 535 -8.48 20.27 -12.22
CA GLY A 535 -9.33 20.65 -11.09
C GLY A 535 -9.70 19.51 -10.17
N VAL A 536 -10.93 19.53 -9.66
CA VAL A 536 -11.54 18.52 -8.81
C VAL A 536 -12.85 18.02 -9.42
N GLN A 537 -13.30 16.83 -9.00
CA GLN A 537 -14.46 16.12 -9.58
C GLN A 537 -15.78 16.87 -9.38
N ALA A 538 -15.93 17.53 -8.24
CA ALA A 538 -17.10 18.34 -7.86
C ALA A 538 -16.63 19.45 -6.91
N ASP A 539 -17.45 20.47 -6.76
CA ASP A 539 -17.18 21.51 -5.76
C ASP A 539 -17.37 20.97 -4.33
N ILE A 540 -16.83 21.70 -3.35
CA ILE A 540 -16.99 21.37 -1.94
C ILE A 540 -18.47 21.43 -1.54
N HIS A 541 -18.86 20.51 -0.65
CA HIS A 541 -20.23 20.51 -0.12
C HIS A 541 -20.53 21.80 0.69
N SER A 542 -21.76 22.27 0.68
CA SER A 542 -22.20 23.50 1.41
C SER A 542 -21.85 23.50 2.89
N ASP A 543 -21.86 22.33 3.54
CA ASP A 543 -21.50 22.13 4.94
C ASP A 543 -20.00 21.91 5.19
N PHE A 544 -19.17 21.83 4.15
CA PHE A 544 -17.76 21.44 4.26
C PHE A 544 -17.00 22.31 5.26
N VAL A 545 -17.04 23.61 5.09
CA VAL A 545 -16.34 24.58 5.96
C VAL A 545 -16.76 24.42 7.42
N ARG A 546 -18.06 24.32 7.69
CA ARG A 546 -18.60 24.14 9.04
C ARG A 546 -18.10 22.84 9.68
N ARG A 547 -18.22 21.71 8.94
CA ARG A 547 -17.83 20.39 9.45
C ARG A 547 -16.33 20.26 9.70
N VAL A 548 -15.49 20.84 8.83
CA VAL A 548 -14.04 20.85 9.02
C VAL A 548 -13.67 21.64 10.29
N LYS A 549 -14.28 22.80 10.52
CA LYS A 549 -14.06 23.59 11.75
C LYS A 549 -14.53 22.84 13.01
N GLU A 550 -15.72 22.21 12.95
CA GLU A 550 -16.22 21.38 14.05
C GLU A 550 -15.27 20.20 14.36
N PHE A 551 -14.72 19.57 13.32
CA PHE A 551 -13.73 18.52 13.47
C PHE A 551 -12.43 19.02 14.11
N ILE A 552 -11.87 20.14 13.66
CA ILE A 552 -10.64 20.71 14.24
C ILE A 552 -10.85 21.08 15.72
N ALA A 553 -11.96 21.75 16.03
CA ALA A 553 -12.32 22.09 17.41
C ALA A 553 -12.45 20.84 18.32
N TYR A 554 -12.94 19.73 17.77
CA TYR A 554 -13.00 18.45 18.45
C TYR A 554 -11.61 17.80 18.56
N MET A 555 -10.80 17.84 17.51
CA MET A 555 -9.53 17.09 17.44
C MET A 555 -8.43 17.68 18.32
N ARG A 556 -8.36 19.01 18.49
CA ARG A 556 -7.33 19.65 19.31
C ARG A 556 -7.31 19.17 20.78
N PRO A 557 -8.43 19.10 21.54
CA PRO A 557 -8.43 18.49 22.85
C PRO A 557 -8.21 16.98 22.82
N THR A 558 -8.73 16.25 21.83
CA THR A 558 -8.54 14.80 21.67
C THR A 558 -7.06 14.45 21.47
N LEU A 559 -6.31 15.25 20.72
CA LEU A 559 -4.88 15.04 20.53
C LEU A 559 -4.08 15.19 21.84
N ARG A 560 -4.48 16.09 22.74
CA ARG A 560 -3.90 16.17 24.09
C ARG A 560 -4.17 14.91 24.90
N GLU A 561 -5.38 14.36 24.82
CA GLU A 561 -5.72 13.08 25.44
C GLU A 561 -4.82 11.95 24.92
N TYR A 562 -4.53 11.92 23.61
CA TYR A 562 -3.60 10.94 23.04
C TYR A 562 -2.19 11.05 23.62
N HIS A 563 -1.69 12.28 23.82
CA HIS A 563 -0.41 12.51 24.45
C HIS A 563 -0.40 12.06 25.93
N GLU A 564 -1.49 12.29 26.67
CA GLU A 564 -1.61 11.82 28.05
C GLU A 564 -1.64 10.29 28.15
N VAL A 565 -2.43 9.62 27.28
CA VAL A 565 -2.65 8.18 27.35
C VAL A 565 -1.47 7.38 26.77
N PHE A 566 -0.86 7.80 25.66
CA PHE A 566 0.15 7.03 24.96
C PHE A 566 1.55 7.63 25.08
N THR A 567 1.75 8.92 24.76
CA THR A 567 3.08 9.56 24.81
C THR A 567 3.63 9.60 26.24
N GLY A 568 2.74 9.79 27.23
CA GLY A 568 3.06 9.72 28.66
C GLY A 568 3.26 8.30 29.21
N ASN A 569 2.87 7.26 28.46
CA ASN A 569 2.95 5.87 28.93
C ASN A 569 4.38 5.39 28.98
N VAL A 570 4.83 4.91 30.16
CA VAL A 570 6.20 4.45 30.38
C VAL A 570 6.53 3.24 29.49
N ILE A 571 5.62 2.28 29.37
CA ILE A 571 5.84 1.06 28.56
C ILE A 571 6.03 1.40 27.09
N ALA A 572 5.17 2.27 26.53
CA ALA A 572 5.29 2.71 25.14
C ALA A 572 6.61 3.45 24.91
N ARG A 573 7.00 4.32 25.83
CA ARG A 573 8.27 5.08 25.73
C ARG A 573 9.48 4.16 25.79
N GLU A 574 9.54 3.22 26.74
CA GLU A 574 10.67 2.28 26.89
C GLU A 574 10.80 1.34 25.68
N ARG A 575 9.71 0.95 25.06
CA ARG A 575 9.74 0.10 23.86
C ARG A 575 10.10 0.85 22.58
N LEU A 576 9.83 2.15 22.48
CA LEU A 576 10.03 2.92 21.27
C LEU A 576 11.32 3.75 21.27
N LYS A 577 11.78 4.24 22.44
CA LYS A 577 13.01 5.04 22.55
C LYS A 577 14.26 4.21 22.33
N GLY A 578 15.16 4.70 21.49
CA GLY A 578 16.41 4.03 21.14
C GLY A 578 16.24 2.76 20.29
N THR A 579 15.00 2.41 19.90
CA THR A 579 14.71 1.24 19.08
C THR A 579 14.66 1.59 17.61
N GLY A 580 15.37 0.82 16.75
CA GLY A 580 15.34 0.99 15.29
C GLY A 580 15.84 2.36 14.82
N VAL A 581 17.01 2.77 15.32
CA VAL A 581 17.61 4.08 15.01
C VAL A 581 18.10 4.12 13.57
N LEU A 582 17.65 5.14 12.82
CA LEU A 582 18.11 5.47 11.47
C LEU A 582 18.89 6.79 11.53
N THR A 583 20.15 6.79 11.10
CA THR A 583 20.95 8.02 11.04
C THR A 583 20.47 8.95 9.93
N ARG A 584 20.79 10.23 10.01
CA ARG A 584 20.45 11.20 8.96
C ARG A 584 21.11 10.84 7.63
N GLU A 585 22.36 10.44 7.65
CA GLU A 585 23.12 10.04 6.46
C GLU A 585 22.49 8.83 5.80
N ASP A 586 22.07 7.84 6.59
CA ASP A 586 21.38 6.66 6.08
C ASP A 586 19.99 7.00 5.55
N ALA A 587 19.23 7.86 6.23
CA ALA A 587 17.92 8.32 5.75
C ALA A 587 18.03 8.95 4.35
N ILE A 588 19.02 9.83 4.13
CA ILE A 588 19.29 10.44 2.83
C ILE A 588 19.74 9.38 1.80
N SER A 589 20.68 8.53 2.17
CA SER A 589 21.25 7.52 1.27
C SER A 589 20.23 6.48 0.82
N PHE A 590 19.31 6.04 1.70
CA PHE A 590 18.18 5.17 1.37
C PHE A 590 17.04 5.93 0.68
N GLY A 591 17.01 7.26 0.76
CA GLY A 591 15.88 8.06 0.27
C GLY A 591 14.61 7.92 1.12
N ALA A 592 14.75 7.62 2.41
CA ALA A 592 13.66 7.44 3.38
C ALA A 592 13.10 8.81 3.81
N THR A 593 12.31 9.44 2.95
CA THR A 593 11.66 10.73 3.16
C THR A 593 10.50 10.68 4.17
N GLY A 594 9.76 11.78 4.31
CA GLY A 594 8.58 11.87 5.16
C GLY A 594 8.91 11.87 6.65
N GLY A 595 7.96 11.41 7.46
CA GLY A 595 8.10 11.34 8.91
C GLY A 595 9.31 10.52 9.39
N THR A 596 9.78 9.57 8.58
CA THR A 596 10.98 8.77 8.88
C THR A 596 12.26 9.59 8.71
N GLY A 597 12.41 10.31 7.59
CA GLY A 597 13.57 11.18 7.36
C GLY A 597 13.60 12.37 8.33
N ARG A 598 12.44 12.97 8.59
CA ARG A 598 12.32 14.08 9.55
C ARG A 598 12.61 13.65 10.99
N ALA A 599 12.30 12.42 11.36
CA ALA A 599 12.68 11.86 12.66
C ALA A 599 14.20 11.67 12.84
N SER A 600 14.96 11.65 11.73
CA SER A 600 16.41 11.55 11.68
C SER A 600 17.11 12.92 11.42
N GLY A 601 16.43 14.03 11.60
CA GLY A 601 16.97 15.37 11.40
C GLY A 601 17.15 15.80 9.94
N TRP A 602 16.53 15.08 8.98
CA TRP A 602 16.57 15.47 7.58
C TRP A 602 15.35 16.30 7.20
N ALA A 603 15.56 17.59 6.93
CA ALA A 603 14.55 18.51 6.40
C ALA A 603 14.24 18.12 4.94
N CYS A 604 13.27 17.22 4.74
CA CYS A 604 12.93 16.61 3.46
C CYS A 604 11.51 16.92 2.97
N ASP A 605 10.78 17.79 3.65
CA ASP A 605 9.37 18.08 3.33
C ASP A 605 9.25 18.78 1.96
N VAL A 606 8.60 18.11 1.02
CA VAL A 606 8.39 18.63 -0.36
C VAL A 606 7.59 19.93 -0.33
N ARG A 607 6.67 20.10 0.64
CA ARG A 607 5.85 21.33 0.79
C ARG A 607 6.72 22.57 1.10
N LYS A 608 7.87 22.39 1.73
CA LYS A 608 8.86 23.45 2.04
C LYS A 608 9.95 23.57 0.98
N ARG A 609 10.47 22.44 0.48
CA ARG A 609 11.59 22.41 -0.48
C ARG A 609 11.16 22.77 -1.91
N HIS A 610 10.01 22.29 -2.33
CA HIS A 610 9.44 22.49 -3.67
C HIS A 610 7.96 22.85 -3.54
N PRO A 611 7.60 24.02 -3.02
CA PRO A 611 6.23 24.40 -2.72
C PRO A 611 5.31 24.27 -3.95
N TYR A 612 4.16 23.63 -3.75
CA TYR A 612 3.12 23.46 -4.75
C TYR A 612 1.76 23.85 -4.17
N ALA A 613 0.74 24.03 -5.00
CA ALA A 613 -0.59 24.47 -4.62
C ALA A 613 -0.52 25.69 -3.65
N MET A 614 -1.13 25.60 -2.46
CA MET A 614 -1.12 26.71 -1.50
C MET A 614 0.01 26.66 -0.48
N TYR A 615 0.87 25.62 -0.49
CA TYR A 615 1.92 25.47 0.53
C TYR A 615 2.97 26.58 0.55
N GLY A 616 3.18 27.29 -0.56
CA GLY A 616 4.04 28.49 -0.58
C GLY A 616 3.44 29.74 0.02
N LYS A 617 2.12 29.72 0.39
CA LYS A 617 1.37 30.87 0.92
C LYS A 617 0.88 30.66 2.35
N VAL A 618 1.09 29.49 2.94
CA VAL A 618 0.71 29.15 4.32
C VAL A 618 1.94 29.02 5.20
N ASP A 619 1.77 29.36 6.47
CA ASP A 619 2.81 29.20 7.47
C ASP A 619 2.58 27.91 8.27
N PHE A 620 3.62 27.08 8.38
CA PHE A 620 3.64 25.86 9.17
C PHE A 620 5.08 25.46 9.51
N GLU A 621 5.26 24.67 10.55
CA GLU A 621 6.56 24.15 10.95
C GLU A 621 6.85 22.81 10.25
N GLU A 622 8.05 22.63 9.69
CA GLU A 622 8.57 21.31 9.35
C GLU A 622 9.05 20.64 10.64
N VAL A 623 8.31 19.63 11.09
CA VAL A 623 8.59 18.95 12.35
C VAL A 623 9.83 18.06 12.22
N LEU A 624 10.89 18.36 12.96
CA LEU A 624 12.15 17.64 12.96
C LEU A 624 12.48 17.06 14.35
N TYR A 625 13.08 15.89 14.36
CA TYR A 625 13.73 15.24 15.50
C TYR A 625 15.07 14.66 15.05
N ASP A 626 16.03 14.51 15.95
CA ASP A 626 17.38 14.04 15.61
C ASP A 626 17.68 12.62 16.10
N GLU A 627 16.78 12.04 16.93
CA GLU A 627 16.98 10.74 17.55
C GLU A 627 16.88 9.58 16.54
N GLY A 628 16.14 9.70 15.46
CA GLY A 628 16.00 8.70 14.42
C GLY A 628 15.34 7.39 14.83
N ASP A 629 14.81 7.28 16.05
CA ASP A 629 14.25 6.08 16.65
C ASP A 629 12.72 5.95 16.38
N CYS A 630 12.14 4.86 16.86
CA CYS A 630 10.69 4.63 16.75
C CYS A 630 9.86 5.72 17.44
N PHE A 631 10.34 6.25 18.58
CA PHE A 631 9.64 7.31 19.31
C PHE A 631 9.65 8.64 18.56
N ALA A 632 10.78 9.02 17.98
CA ALA A 632 10.89 10.21 17.15
C ALA A 632 9.96 10.11 15.91
N ARG A 633 9.93 8.95 15.22
CA ARG A 633 9.01 8.70 14.09
C ARG A 633 7.53 8.83 14.48
N TYR A 634 7.17 8.36 15.67
CA TYR A 634 5.83 8.55 16.24
C TYR A 634 5.55 10.04 16.50
N MET A 635 6.46 10.73 17.17
CA MET A 635 6.26 12.14 17.56
C MET A 635 6.15 13.08 16.35
N VAL A 636 6.93 12.85 15.28
CA VAL A 636 6.79 13.62 14.03
C VAL A 636 5.35 13.57 13.54
N ARG A 637 4.75 12.38 13.43
CA ARG A 637 3.39 12.23 12.89
C ARG A 637 2.32 12.83 13.78
N MET A 638 2.48 12.73 15.11
CA MET A 638 1.53 13.36 16.03
C MET A 638 1.56 14.89 15.92
N ARG A 639 2.74 15.50 15.80
CA ARG A 639 2.87 16.95 15.59
C ARG A 639 2.47 17.38 14.17
N GLU A 640 2.61 16.51 13.18
CA GLU A 640 2.10 16.79 11.83
C GLU A 640 0.57 16.87 11.79
N ILE A 641 -0.16 16.16 12.65
CA ILE A 641 -1.62 16.35 12.79
C ILE A 641 -1.92 17.79 13.24
N GLU A 642 -1.13 18.35 14.18
CA GLU A 642 -1.28 19.75 14.63
C GLU A 642 -1.02 20.70 13.46
N GLN A 643 0.10 20.53 12.75
CA GLN A 643 0.46 21.38 11.62
C GLN A 643 -0.55 21.29 10.47
N SER A 644 -1.11 20.13 10.21
CA SER A 644 -2.18 19.96 9.22
C SER A 644 -3.45 20.74 9.61
N MET A 645 -3.82 20.72 10.88
CA MET A 645 -4.93 21.55 11.37
C MET A 645 -4.65 23.04 11.24
N ASP A 646 -3.42 23.48 11.56
CA ASP A 646 -2.99 24.90 11.43
C ASP A 646 -3.01 25.36 9.97
N ILE A 647 -2.57 24.52 9.01
CA ILE A 647 -2.66 24.79 7.58
C ILE A 647 -4.12 24.94 7.13
N ILE A 648 -4.98 23.99 7.55
CA ILE A 648 -6.41 24.02 7.18
C ILE A 648 -7.08 25.29 7.72
N GLU A 649 -6.83 25.68 8.98
CA GLU A 649 -7.41 26.88 9.59
C GLU A 649 -7.03 28.16 8.85
N GLN A 650 -5.82 28.27 8.29
CA GLN A 650 -5.40 29.43 7.48
C GLN A 650 -6.15 29.51 6.13
N LEU A 651 -6.59 28.37 5.59
CA LEU A 651 -7.18 28.31 4.25
C LEU A 651 -8.70 28.27 4.25
N ILE A 652 -9.32 27.62 5.22
CA ILE A 652 -10.73 27.18 5.18
C ILE A 652 -11.74 28.33 5.05
N ASP A 653 -11.44 29.51 5.62
CA ASP A 653 -12.29 30.69 5.53
C ASP A 653 -11.99 31.57 4.32
N ASN A 654 -10.90 31.29 3.62
CA ASN A 654 -10.38 32.14 2.55
C ASN A 654 -10.46 31.44 1.17
N ILE A 655 -11.27 30.38 1.03
CA ILE A 655 -11.45 29.69 -0.25
C ILE A 655 -12.09 30.67 -1.25
N PRO A 656 -11.39 31.07 -2.33
CA PRO A 656 -11.92 32.05 -3.27
C PRO A 656 -13.09 31.47 -4.08
N GLU A 657 -13.99 32.33 -4.56
CA GLU A 657 -14.99 31.95 -5.57
C GLU A 657 -14.30 31.67 -6.91
N GLY A 658 -14.91 30.80 -7.72
CA GLY A 658 -14.39 30.49 -9.05
C GLY A 658 -14.71 29.08 -9.53
N GLU A 659 -14.21 28.74 -10.71
CA GLU A 659 -14.41 27.40 -11.29
C GLU A 659 -13.55 26.37 -10.54
N TYR A 660 -14.15 25.24 -10.17
CA TYR A 660 -13.48 24.11 -9.53
C TYR A 660 -12.87 23.13 -10.55
N GLN A 661 -13.16 23.32 -11.85
CA GLN A 661 -12.64 22.49 -12.93
C GLN A 661 -12.55 23.27 -14.25
N LEU A 662 -11.42 23.16 -14.93
CA LEU A 662 -11.21 23.72 -16.26
C LEU A 662 -11.91 22.88 -17.33
N LYS A 663 -12.46 23.54 -18.37
CA LYS A 663 -13.02 22.89 -19.55
C LYS A 663 -11.91 22.36 -20.45
N MET A 664 -11.87 21.06 -20.65
CA MET A 664 -10.76 20.37 -21.31
C MET A 664 -11.18 19.63 -22.58
N LYS A 665 -10.21 19.38 -23.46
CA LYS A 665 -10.42 18.55 -24.65
C LYS A 665 -10.72 17.10 -24.24
N PRO A 666 -11.63 16.39 -24.93
CA PRO A 666 -11.97 15.00 -24.59
C PRO A 666 -10.79 14.02 -24.70
N VAL A 667 -9.82 14.31 -25.55
CA VAL A 667 -8.61 13.51 -25.73
C VAL A 667 -7.38 14.33 -25.36
N ILE A 668 -6.61 13.82 -24.41
CA ILE A 668 -5.35 14.38 -23.96
C ILE A 668 -4.18 13.78 -24.72
N ARG A 669 -3.25 14.66 -25.08
CA ARG A 669 -1.95 14.33 -25.60
C ARG A 669 -0.93 15.26 -24.96
N ILE A 670 -0.04 14.73 -24.15
CA ILE A 670 1.07 15.48 -23.58
C ILE A 670 2.13 15.60 -24.69
N PRO A 671 2.75 16.77 -24.90
CA PRO A 671 3.89 16.92 -25.81
C PRO A 671 4.98 15.88 -25.54
N GLU A 672 5.76 15.58 -26.56
CA GLU A 672 6.90 14.68 -26.42
C GLU A 672 7.90 15.23 -25.36
N GLY A 673 8.37 14.33 -24.51
CA GLY A 673 9.33 14.67 -23.45
C GLY A 673 9.06 13.92 -22.14
N SER A 674 9.97 14.12 -21.20
CA SER A 674 9.93 13.51 -19.86
C SER A 674 9.49 14.55 -18.84
N TYR A 675 8.57 14.18 -17.98
CA TYR A 675 7.96 15.06 -16.96
C TYR A 675 7.95 14.37 -15.60
N TYR A 676 8.31 15.10 -14.56
CA TYR A 676 8.25 14.64 -13.17
C TYR A 676 7.56 15.67 -12.27
N ALA A 677 6.70 15.19 -11.40
CA ALA A 677 6.15 15.97 -10.31
C ALA A 677 6.02 15.11 -9.06
N ALA A 678 6.16 15.73 -7.89
CA ALA A 678 6.04 15.05 -6.61
C ALA A 678 5.27 15.92 -5.62
N VAL A 679 4.67 15.26 -4.63
CA VAL A 679 3.99 15.85 -3.47
C VAL A 679 4.53 15.24 -2.18
N GLU A 680 4.32 15.92 -1.07
CA GLU A 680 4.52 15.35 0.25
C GLU A 680 3.31 14.48 0.61
N GLY A 681 3.43 13.18 0.41
CA GLY A 681 2.45 12.22 0.91
C GLY A 681 2.54 12.05 2.44
N SER A 682 1.56 11.42 3.05
CA SER A 682 1.55 11.16 4.51
C SER A 682 2.76 10.32 4.98
N ARG A 683 3.40 9.60 4.08
CA ARG A 683 4.56 8.71 4.33
C ARG A 683 5.86 9.24 3.76
N GLY A 684 5.81 10.38 3.09
CA GLY A 684 6.96 11.04 2.45
C GLY A 684 6.69 11.39 0.99
N GLU A 685 7.76 11.70 0.26
CA GLU A 685 7.67 12.11 -1.13
C GLU A 685 7.07 11.00 -2.00
N PHE A 686 5.91 11.28 -2.60
CA PHE A 686 5.33 10.48 -3.66
C PHE A 686 5.48 11.21 -5.00
N GLY A 687 6.03 10.54 -6.02
CA GLY A 687 6.32 11.16 -7.32
C GLY A 687 5.76 10.37 -8.50
N GLY A 688 5.38 11.10 -9.55
CA GLY A 688 5.00 10.56 -10.85
C GLY A 688 5.99 11.01 -11.93
N PHE A 689 6.53 10.07 -12.69
CA PHE A 689 7.32 10.30 -13.89
C PHE A 689 6.56 9.83 -15.12
N ILE A 690 6.53 10.65 -16.16
CA ILE A 690 5.87 10.38 -17.42
C ILE A 690 6.85 10.61 -18.55
N GLU A 691 7.06 9.60 -19.37
CA GLU A 691 7.65 9.71 -20.71
C GLU A 691 6.53 9.73 -21.74
N SER A 692 6.45 10.81 -22.52
CA SER A 692 5.42 11.02 -23.54
C SER A 692 6.04 11.09 -24.95
N ARG A 693 5.38 10.45 -25.91
CA ARG A 693 5.66 10.55 -27.35
C ARG A 693 4.54 11.29 -28.13
N GLY A 694 3.82 12.20 -27.46
CA GLY A 694 2.69 12.95 -28.07
C GLY A 694 1.42 12.13 -28.27
N GLU A 695 1.36 10.91 -27.75
CA GLU A 695 0.26 9.97 -27.84
C GLU A 695 -0.82 10.26 -26.77
N LYS A 696 -1.98 9.60 -26.88
CA LYS A 696 -3.08 9.65 -25.90
C LYS A 696 -2.80 8.85 -24.62
N SER A 697 -1.79 8.02 -24.63
CA SER A 697 -1.33 7.16 -23.54
C SER A 697 0.13 7.46 -23.25
N PRO A 698 0.60 7.31 -22.00
CA PRO A 698 2.02 7.48 -21.71
C PRO A 698 2.82 6.36 -22.39
N TYR A 699 3.99 6.71 -22.93
CA TYR A 699 4.94 5.72 -23.41
C TYR A 699 5.51 4.90 -22.25
N ARG A 700 5.83 5.58 -21.14
CA ARG A 700 6.22 5.00 -19.86
C ARG A 700 5.67 5.83 -18.71
N MET A 701 5.22 5.18 -17.67
CA MET A 701 4.85 5.83 -16.40
C MET A 701 5.55 5.11 -15.25
N LYS A 702 6.21 5.87 -14.38
CA LYS A 702 6.87 5.38 -13.17
C LYS A 702 6.31 6.11 -11.96
N PHE A 703 6.07 5.38 -10.89
CA PHE A 703 5.75 5.96 -9.60
C PHE A 703 6.93 5.81 -8.64
N ARG A 704 7.36 6.93 -8.08
CA ARG A 704 8.27 6.91 -6.93
C ARG A 704 7.44 6.54 -5.72
N SER A 705 7.62 5.31 -5.25
CA SER A 705 7.00 4.80 -4.03
C SER A 705 7.55 5.50 -2.79
N THR A 706 6.68 5.76 -1.82
CA THR A 706 7.11 6.18 -0.48
C THR A 706 7.64 4.98 0.32
N GLY A 707 7.02 3.80 0.13
CA GLY A 707 7.28 2.61 0.93
C GLY A 707 8.54 1.84 0.57
N LEU A 708 8.99 1.83 -0.70
CA LEU A 708 10.18 1.07 -1.10
C LEU A 708 11.47 1.54 -0.40
N PRO A 709 11.76 2.86 -0.31
CA PRO A 709 12.85 3.38 0.50
C PRO A 709 12.74 3.02 1.99
N LEU A 710 11.53 3.02 2.55
CA LEU A 710 11.30 2.68 3.96
C LEU A 710 11.61 1.21 4.26
N VAL A 711 11.26 0.31 3.33
CA VAL A 711 11.57 -1.12 3.48
C VAL A 711 13.05 -1.40 3.22
N SER A 712 13.72 -0.64 2.35
CA SER A 712 15.15 -0.82 2.09
C SER A 712 16.05 -0.55 3.31
N CYS A 713 15.63 0.34 4.22
CA CYS A 713 16.40 0.60 5.44
C CYS A 713 16.09 -0.40 6.58
N LEU A 714 15.04 -1.25 6.43
CA LEU A 714 14.54 -2.10 7.52
C LEU A 714 15.59 -3.06 8.06
N GLU A 715 16.37 -3.73 7.20
CA GLU A 715 17.45 -4.61 7.66
C GLU A 715 18.49 -3.86 8.50
N THR A 716 18.90 -2.69 8.06
CA THR A 716 19.91 -1.87 8.72
C THR A 716 19.48 -1.50 10.15
N ILE A 717 18.22 -1.07 10.34
CA ILE A 717 17.72 -0.59 11.63
C ILE A 717 17.18 -1.70 12.53
N ALA A 718 16.90 -2.89 11.98
CA ALA A 718 16.44 -4.05 12.77
C ALA A 718 17.60 -4.93 13.26
N ARG A 719 18.75 -4.90 12.60
CA ARG A 719 19.91 -5.71 12.98
C ARG A 719 20.38 -5.37 14.41
N GLY A 720 20.57 -6.40 15.24
CA GLY A 720 20.98 -6.26 16.64
C GLY A 720 19.84 -5.92 17.61
N THR A 721 18.61 -5.73 17.13
CA THR A 721 17.42 -5.58 17.98
C THR A 721 16.75 -6.92 18.26
N LYS A 722 15.79 -6.96 19.18
CA LYS A 722 15.01 -8.17 19.45
C LYS A 722 13.95 -8.39 18.36
N ILE A 723 13.58 -9.64 18.13
CA ILE A 723 12.51 -9.99 17.19
C ILE A 723 11.18 -9.32 17.54
N ALA A 724 10.89 -9.11 18.82
CA ALA A 724 9.70 -8.40 19.28
C ALA A 724 9.70 -6.91 18.88
N ASP A 725 10.86 -6.29 18.71
CA ASP A 725 11.01 -4.89 18.32
C ASP A 725 10.79 -4.69 16.82
N LEU A 726 10.92 -5.75 16.02
CA LEU A 726 10.67 -5.69 14.57
C LEU A 726 9.25 -5.19 14.24
N ILE A 727 8.27 -5.50 15.07
CA ILE A 727 6.89 -5.04 14.94
C ILE A 727 6.82 -3.52 15.16
N ALA A 728 7.45 -3.02 16.22
CA ALA A 728 7.50 -1.57 16.51
C ALA A 728 8.28 -0.80 15.43
N ILE A 729 9.39 -1.36 14.96
CA ILE A 729 10.21 -0.78 13.87
C ILE A 729 9.38 -0.71 12.59
N GLY A 730 8.79 -1.81 12.15
CA GLY A 730 7.94 -1.87 10.95
C GLY A 730 6.72 -0.95 11.04
N GLY A 731 6.01 -0.97 12.19
CA GLY A 731 4.86 -0.12 12.46
C GLY A 731 5.19 1.38 12.39
N THR A 732 6.34 1.79 12.96
CA THR A 732 6.75 3.21 12.95
C THR A 732 7.35 3.69 11.64
N LEU A 733 7.85 2.80 10.78
CA LEU A 733 8.19 3.14 9.39
C LEU A 733 6.95 3.50 8.58
N ASP A 734 5.80 2.88 8.92
CA ASP A 734 4.48 3.20 8.34
C ASP A 734 4.43 2.98 6.80
N TYR A 735 5.03 1.92 6.30
CA TYR A 735 4.98 1.59 4.88
C TYR A 735 3.63 0.96 4.48
N VAL A 736 3.18 1.23 3.26
CA VAL A 736 2.01 0.59 2.64
C VAL A 736 2.46 -0.34 1.52
N VAL A 737 2.23 -1.66 1.69
CA VAL A 737 2.77 -2.68 0.79
C VAL A 737 2.30 -2.54 -0.67
N PRO A 738 1.03 -2.20 -0.96
CA PRO A 738 0.58 -1.93 -2.33
C PRO A 738 1.27 -0.76 -3.03
N ASP A 739 1.88 0.18 -2.30
CA ASP A 739 2.74 1.23 -2.85
C ASP A 739 4.16 0.71 -3.13
N ILE A 740 4.67 -0.19 -2.29
CA ILE A 740 5.96 -0.85 -2.52
C ILE A 740 5.91 -1.66 -3.81
N ASP A 741 4.93 -2.52 -3.94
CA ASP A 741 4.83 -3.54 -4.99
C ASP A 741 4.24 -3.02 -6.32
N ARG A 742 3.45 -1.91 -6.33
CA ARG A 742 2.78 -1.24 -7.49
C ARG A 742 2.16 -2.14 -8.56
#